data_1930e2d9532cfb6c9e5fcf0c84e2a160
#
_entry.id   1930e2d9532cfb6c9e5fcf0c84e2a160
#
_cell.length_a   1.000
_cell.length_b   1.000
_cell.length_c   1.000
_cell.angle_alpha   90.00
_cell.angle_beta   90.00
_cell.angle_gamma   90.00
#
_symmetry.space_group_name_H-M   'P 1'
#
loop_
_entity.id
_entity.type
_entity.pdbx_description
1 polymer ?
#
loop_
_entity_poly.entity_id
_entity_poly.type
_entity_poly.pdbx_seq_one_letter_code
_entity_poly.pdbx_strand_id
1 'polypeptide(L)'
;MTPTSAVPDPLESGRAAIARNEWSEAFELLTTAEREHELSGADLESLALAAFFAGRPDEEDAARERAFHAYLASGDEIRAGYMAFDLARTARRFGRLSIASGWIGRAERLVGGDGDTYAHGYLALSRSEIAAAEGDMDTALALAERAVAIGRKATDPDLRAWALAHLGEIKIAGGATPEGLRLLEEASIAAVNGELSPVVSGVTACRMISACRDLSDYRRASEWIEATERYCERRSLQGFPGVCRIHRAEVAAIGGAWDEAETDLVQATADLERYRATEAQADGFYAIGDIRRLRGDFAGAEEALREAHALGRSPQPALALIRLAQGNVKAAVAAIRSEVGDVAWNRLARARLLPAQVEIHVAAGDAAGARDAVDELHATVADYPSPALAAGRQVATGRLLLAEGDAAGAARELRAAVRGWRAVGAPYEVARARAVLAAALRVLDEEDEADLELRAALNEFRRLGATVDAAAAEQALRSAEERRRGPEHVRLAFMFTDIVGSTRLAEALGDASWARLLGWHDDTLRRLIADGAGQIVNSTGDGFFVTFESARHAVGCAVAIQRALRDHRESVGFAPPIRVGLHVADANRHGNDFSGIGVHVAARVGALGDAGEILATIETLTEAGIAPGADPRPVSVKGVSTPVSVVSVAWV
;
A
#
# COMPACT_ATOMS: atom_id res chain seq x y z
N MET A 1 -12.77 55.75 -49.71
CA MET A 1 -12.56 55.70 -48.27
C MET A 1 -12.96 54.31 -47.83
N THR A 2 -12.01 53.46 -47.63
CA THR A 2 -12.20 52.15 -46.95
C THR A 2 -12.53 52.41 -45.49
N PRO A 3 -13.56 51.83 -44.91
CA PRO A 3 -13.82 51.99 -43.47
C PRO A 3 -12.61 51.43 -42.72
N THR A 4 -11.97 52.27 -41.92
CA THR A 4 -10.98 51.89 -40.94
C THR A 4 -11.67 50.89 -40.02
N SER A 5 -11.32 49.61 -40.07
CA SER A 5 -11.72 48.59 -39.10
C SER A 5 -11.31 49.15 -37.74
N ALA A 6 -12.27 49.55 -36.94
CA ALA A 6 -12.00 49.94 -35.57
C ALA A 6 -11.38 48.74 -34.87
N VAL A 7 -10.21 48.92 -34.26
CA VAL A 7 -9.63 47.88 -33.37
C VAL A 7 -10.67 47.57 -32.30
N PRO A 8 -11.09 46.31 -32.16
CA PRO A 8 -12.13 45.99 -31.14
C PRO A 8 -11.67 46.42 -29.75
N ASP A 9 -12.55 47.03 -28.99
CA ASP A 9 -12.30 47.39 -27.59
C ASP A 9 -11.83 46.17 -26.79
N PRO A 10 -10.60 46.20 -26.21
CA PRO A 10 -10.08 45.07 -25.44
C PRO A 10 -11.01 44.65 -24.30
N LEU A 11 -11.74 45.57 -23.67
CA LEU A 11 -12.65 45.26 -22.57
C LEU A 11 -13.89 44.48 -23.06
N GLU A 12 -14.52 44.94 -24.17
CA GLU A 12 -15.66 44.23 -24.75
C GLU A 12 -15.23 42.86 -25.30
N SER A 13 -14.07 42.79 -25.93
CA SER A 13 -13.50 41.55 -26.44
C SER A 13 -13.18 40.57 -25.33
N GLY A 14 -12.63 41.04 -24.20
CA GLY A 14 -12.33 40.25 -23.03
C GLY A 14 -13.62 39.68 -22.38
N ARG A 15 -14.67 40.49 -22.23
CA ARG A 15 -15.99 40.04 -21.76
C ARG A 15 -16.61 38.99 -22.69
N ALA A 16 -16.46 39.12 -23.99
CA ALA A 16 -16.91 38.15 -24.98
C ALA A 16 -16.11 36.83 -24.90
N ALA A 17 -14.81 36.89 -24.65
CA ALA A 17 -13.96 35.71 -24.44
C ALA A 17 -14.36 34.95 -23.15
N ILE A 18 -14.68 35.66 -22.05
CA ILE A 18 -15.25 35.05 -20.82
C ILE A 18 -16.53 34.26 -21.16
N ALA A 19 -17.45 34.86 -21.92
CA ALA A 19 -18.71 34.22 -22.30
C ALA A 19 -18.51 32.92 -23.15
N ARG A 20 -17.38 32.79 -23.84
CA ARG A 20 -17.02 31.61 -24.60
C ARG A 20 -16.11 30.63 -23.85
N ASN A 21 -15.75 30.93 -22.59
CA ASN A 21 -14.77 30.20 -21.78
C ASN A 21 -13.35 30.15 -22.38
N GLU A 22 -12.96 31.16 -23.16
CA GLU A 22 -11.62 31.33 -23.73
C GLU A 22 -10.70 32.06 -22.73
N TRP A 23 -10.40 31.38 -21.64
CA TRP A 23 -9.83 31.97 -20.40
C TRP A 23 -8.48 32.67 -20.61
N SER A 24 -7.57 32.05 -21.37
CA SER A 24 -6.25 32.66 -21.65
C SER A 24 -6.39 33.92 -22.50
N GLU A 25 -7.25 33.90 -23.50
CA GLU A 25 -7.55 35.07 -24.33
C GLU A 25 -8.23 36.17 -23.52
N ALA A 26 -9.23 35.79 -22.69
CA ALA A 26 -9.91 36.71 -21.79
C ALA A 26 -8.94 37.40 -20.83
N PHE A 27 -8.01 36.64 -20.24
CA PHE A 27 -6.99 37.18 -19.32
C PHE A 27 -6.10 38.22 -20.04
N GLU A 28 -5.60 37.91 -21.24
CA GLU A 28 -4.75 38.80 -22.02
C GLU A 28 -5.48 40.11 -22.42
N LEU A 29 -6.73 39.98 -22.88
CA LEU A 29 -7.56 41.10 -23.30
C LEU A 29 -7.93 41.99 -22.13
N LEU A 30 -8.39 41.41 -20.99
CA LEU A 30 -8.75 42.18 -19.81
C LEU A 30 -7.52 42.85 -19.16
N THR A 31 -6.38 42.20 -19.17
CA THR A 31 -5.10 42.81 -18.73
C THR A 31 -4.68 43.96 -19.63
N THR A 32 -4.96 43.89 -20.93
CA THR A 32 -4.71 45.00 -21.86
C THR A 32 -5.68 46.16 -21.60
N ALA A 33 -6.96 45.87 -21.42
CA ALA A 33 -7.98 46.89 -21.08
C ALA A 33 -7.62 47.62 -19.77
N GLU A 34 -7.12 46.91 -18.73
CA GLU A 34 -6.69 47.50 -17.47
C GLU A 34 -5.54 48.53 -17.61
N ARG A 35 -4.66 48.34 -18.61
CA ARG A 35 -3.58 49.30 -18.86
C ARG A 35 -4.08 50.57 -19.53
N GLU A 36 -5.21 50.51 -20.21
CA GLU A 36 -5.77 51.60 -20.98
C GLU A 36 -6.85 52.37 -20.18
N HIS A 37 -7.57 51.65 -19.27
CA HIS A 37 -8.72 52.18 -18.52
C HIS A 37 -8.77 51.59 -17.10
N GLU A 38 -9.38 52.34 -16.18
CA GLU A 38 -9.73 51.83 -14.87
C GLU A 38 -10.88 50.84 -15.00
N LEU A 39 -10.64 49.56 -14.60
CA LEU A 39 -11.65 48.52 -14.65
C LEU A 39 -12.66 48.67 -13.47
N SER A 40 -13.91 48.36 -13.75
CA SER A 40 -14.93 48.25 -12.68
C SER A 40 -14.65 47.01 -11.79
N GLY A 41 -15.26 47.00 -10.58
CA GLY A 41 -15.17 45.83 -9.70
C GLY A 41 -15.61 44.53 -10.39
N ALA A 42 -16.64 44.57 -11.24
CA ALA A 42 -17.15 43.43 -11.98
C ALA A 42 -16.17 42.95 -13.09
N ASP A 43 -15.46 43.89 -13.73
CA ASP A 43 -14.43 43.54 -14.72
C ASP A 43 -13.19 42.93 -14.05
N LEU A 44 -12.83 43.43 -12.88
CA LEU A 44 -11.76 42.88 -12.06
C LEU A 44 -12.12 41.48 -11.52
N GLU A 45 -13.36 41.19 -11.16
CA GLU A 45 -13.83 39.84 -10.88
C GLU A 45 -13.68 38.92 -12.10
N SER A 46 -14.07 39.42 -13.29
CA SER A 46 -13.92 38.72 -14.55
C SER A 46 -12.45 38.43 -14.87
N LEU A 47 -11.55 39.40 -14.63
CA LEU A 47 -10.10 39.21 -14.76
C LEU A 47 -9.58 38.17 -13.78
N ALA A 48 -10.01 38.18 -12.53
CA ALA A 48 -9.63 37.19 -11.54
C ALA A 48 -10.10 35.76 -11.93
N LEU A 49 -11.31 35.66 -12.48
CA LEU A 49 -11.84 34.39 -13.00
C LEU A 49 -11.02 33.87 -14.19
N ALA A 50 -10.67 34.76 -15.14
CA ALA A 50 -9.84 34.43 -16.27
C ALA A 50 -8.43 33.98 -15.83
N ALA A 51 -7.83 34.68 -14.85
CA ALA A 51 -6.55 34.34 -14.25
C ALA A 51 -6.58 32.96 -13.58
N PHE A 52 -7.64 32.65 -12.83
CA PHE A 52 -7.85 31.34 -12.21
C PHE A 52 -7.78 30.21 -13.25
N PHE A 53 -8.62 30.26 -14.28
CA PHE A 53 -8.66 29.22 -15.30
C PHE A 53 -7.42 29.20 -16.21
N ALA A 54 -6.72 30.34 -16.38
CA ALA A 54 -5.44 30.42 -17.09
C ALA A 54 -4.24 29.91 -16.25
N GLY A 55 -4.45 29.51 -14.96
CA GLY A 55 -3.39 29.05 -14.07
C GLY A 55 -2.42 30.15 -13.68
N ARG A 56 -2.93 31.34 -13.39
CA ARG A 56 -2.22 32.56 -12.96
C ARG A 56 -2.59 32.95 -11.53
N PRO A 57 -2.16 32.17 -10.51
CA PRO A 57 -2.66 32.35 -9.14
C PRO A 57 -2.27 33.68 -8.48
N ASP A 58 -1.12 34.28 -8.84
CA ASP A 58 -0.72 35.57 -8.27
C ASP A 58 -1.55 36.72 -8.87
N GLU A 59 -1.81 36.64 -10.18
CA GLU A 59 -2.67 37.61 -10.88
C GLU A 59 -4.14 37.46 -10.47
N GLU A 60 -4.61 36.24 -10.19
CA GLU A 60 -5.92 35.96 -9.62
C GLU A 60 -6.10 36.66 -8.27
N ASP A 61 -5.16 36.46 -7.33
CA ASP A 61 -5.18 37.06 -5.99
C ASP A 61 -5.15 38.60 -6.08
N ALA A 62 -4.24 39.14 -6.86
CA ALA A 62 -4.11 40.58 -7.08
C ALA A 62 -5.36 41.21 -7.73
N ALA A 63 -6.01 40.54 -8.69
CA ALA A 63 -7.23 41.03 -9.31
C ALA A 63 -8.41 41.03 -8.32
N ARG A 64 -8.52 39.99 -7.46
CA ARG A 64 -9.54 39.96 -6.37
C ARG A 64 -9.33 41.06 -5.35
N GLU A 65 -8.09 41.33 -4.95
CA GLU A 65 -7.81 42.46 -4.05
C GLU A 65 -8.23 43.80 -4.66
N ARG A 66 -7.94 44.04 -5.94
CA ARG A 66 -8.37 45.25 -6.64
C ARG A 66 -9.91 45.35 -6.76
N ALA A 67 -10.58 44.22 -7.06
CA ALA A 67 -12.05 44.16 -7.09
C ALA A 67 -12.65 44.52 -5.73
N PHE A 68 -12.09 43.97 -4.65
CA PHE A 68 -12.46 44.30 -3.27
C PHE A 68 -12.38 45.82 -3.00
N HIS A 69 -11.27 46.46 -3.35
CA HIS A 69 -11.06 47.89 -3.17
C HIS A 69 -11.97 48.73 -4.05
N ALA A 70 -12.24 48.33 -5.30
CA ALA A 70 -13.15 48.98 -6.19
C ALA A 70 -14.60 49.01 -5.65
N TYR A 71 -15.06 47.89 -5.08
CA TYR A 71 -16.38 47.81 -4.44
C TYR A 71 -16.46 48.65 -3.16
N LEU A 72 -15.40 48.68 -2.33
CA LEU A 72 -15.36 49.58 -1.19
C LEU A 72 -15.43 51.04 -1.60
N ALA A 73 -14.70 51.44 -2.64
CA ALA A 73 -14.69 52.82 -3.15
C ALA A 73 -16.05 53.24 -3.71
N SER A 74 -16.79 52.29 -4.31
CA SER A 74 -18.17 52.54 -4.81
C SER A 74 -19.23 52.47 -3.72
N GLY A 75 -18.88 52.10 -2.47
CA GLY A 75 -19.83 51.96 -1.36
C GLY A 75 -20.66 50.66 -1.41
N ASP A 76 -20.32 49.71 -2.26
CA ASP A 76 -20.97 48.39 -2.31
C ASP A 76 -20.32 47.42 -1.29
N GLU A 77 -20.69 47.63 -0.02
CA GLU A 77 -20.17 46.84 1.11
C GLU A 77 -20.53 45.34 1.00
N ILE A 78 -21.68 45.00 0.42
CA ILE A 78 -22.13 43.62 0.24
C ILE A 78 -21.23 42.90 -0.76
N ARG A 79 -20.93 43.54 -1.90
CA ARG A 79 -20.05 42.98 -2.93
C ARG A 79 -18.61 42.92 -2.44
N ALA A 80 -18.13 43.95 -1.70
CA ALA A 80 -16.84 43.96 -1.05
C ALA A 80 -16.72 42.81 -0.03
N GLY A 81 -17.76 42.55 0.75
CA GLY A 81 -17.81 41.42 1.68
C GLY A 81 -17.75 40.07 0.99
N TYR A 82 -18.40 39.90 -0.15
CA TYR A 82 -18.27 38.69 -0.98
C TYR A 82 -16.85 38.53 -1.53
N MET A 83 -16.23 39.61 -2.02
CA MET A 83 -14.81 39.55 -2.45
C MET A 83 -13.86 39.19 -1.31
N ALA A 84 -14.11 39.68 -0.11
CA ALA A 84 -13.34 39.28 1.07
C ALA A 84 -13.50 37.79 1.39
N PHE A 85 -14.69 37.22 1.25
CA PHE A 85 -14.91 35.77 1.33
C PHE A 85 -14.11 35.03 0.24
N ASP A 86 -14.15 35.50 -1.01
CA ASP A 86 -13.44 34.83 -2.12
C ASP A 86 -11.91 34.91 -1.96
N LEU A 87 -11.37 36.00 -1.41
CA LEU A 87 -9.98 36.14 -0.99
C LEU A 87 -9.61 35.17 0.14
N ALA A 88 -10.51 34.98 1.12
CA ALA A 88 -10.31 33.99 2.17
C ALA A 88 -10.21 32.56 1.60
N ARG A 89 -11.09 32.23 0.64
CA ARG A 89 -11.10 30.94 -0.05
C ARG A 89 -9.79 30.71 -0.84
N THR A 90 -9.31 31.75 -1.54
CA THR A 90 -8.02 31.70 -2.25
C THR A 90 -6.85 31.52 -1.28
N ALA A 91 -6.82 32.27 -0.18
CA ALA A 91 -5.80 32.16 0.84
C ALA A 91 -5.76 30.74 1.48
N ARG A 92 -6.95 30.15 1.71
CA ARG A 92 -7.05 28.77 2.21
C ARG A 92 -6.49 27.76 1.20
N ARG A 93 -6.83 27.89 -0.10
CA ARG A 93 -6.28 27.04 -1.17
C ARG A 93 -4.76 27.08 -1.21
N PHE A 94 -4.16 28.23 -0.88
CA PHE A 94 -2.71 28.42 -0.81
C PHE A 94 -2.09 28.02 0.54
N GLY A 95 -2.87 27.42 1.46
CA GLY A 95 -2.40 27.05 2.80
C GLY A 95 -2.16 28.24 3.75
N ARG A 96 -2.62 29.46 3.40
CA ARG A 96 -2.44 30.69 4.19
C ARG A 96 -3.59 30.88 5.19
N LEU A 97 -3.74 29.96 6.15
CA LEU A 97 -4.91 29.90 7.04
C LEU A 97 -5.11 31.17 7.89
N SER A 98 -4.04 31.77 8.41
CA SER A 98 -4.11 33.03 9.18
C SER A 98 -4.63 34.19 8.33
N ILE A 99 -4.21 34.30 7.07
CA ILE A 99 -4.68 35.32 6.13
C ILE A 99 -6.16 35.07 5.79
N ALA A 100 -6.54 33.82 5.56
CA ALA A 100 -7.93 33.44 5.31
C ALA A 100 -8.86 33.85 6.47
N SER A 101 -8.46 33.59 7.72
CA SER A 101 -9.19 34.02 8.91
C SER A 101 -9.35 35.54 8.98
N GLY A 102 -8.29 36.29 8.66
CA GLY A 102 -8.34 37.76 8.59
C GLY A 102 -9.34 38.28 7.55
N TRP A 103 -9.39 37.68 6.37
CA TRP A 103 -10.36 38.01 5.33
C TRP A 103 -11.78 37.65 5.71
N ILE A 104 -12.03 36.50 6.36
CA ILE A 104 -13.37 36.15 6.88
C ILE A 104 -13.85 37.23 7.89
N GLY A 105 -13.01 37.58 8.88
CA GLY A 105 -13.35 38.60 9.83
C GLY A 105 -13.63 40.00 9.19
N ARG A 106 -12.99 40.29 8.05
CA ARG A 106 -13.27 41.52 7.29
C ARG A 106 -14.60 41.44 6.53
N ALA A 107 -14.88 40.27 5.90
CA ALA A 107 -16.17 40.03 5.25
C ALA A 107 -17.34 40.17 6.23
N GLU A 108 -17.21 39.60 7.44
CA GLU A 108 -18.21 39.71 8.50
C GLU A 108 -18.52 41.12 8.91
N ARG A 109 -17.51 41.99 9.04
CA ARG A 109 -17.71 43.39 9.39
C ARG A 109 -18.40 44.19 8.29
N LEU A 110 -18.12 43.87 7.01
CA LEU A 110 -18.70 44.56 5.87
C LEU A 110 -20.16 44.16 5.61
N VAL A 111 -20.39 42.82 5.69
CA VAL A 111 -21.74 42.30 5.42
C VAL A 111 -22.70 42.61 6.56
N GLY A 112 -22.18 42.83 7.80
CA GLY A 112 -22.97 43.12 8.98
C GLY A 112 -23.60 41.88 9.62
N GLY A 113 -24.50 42.07 10.58
CA GLY A 113 -25.06 41.03 11.44
C GLY A 113 -25.98 40.02 10.74
N ASP A 114 -27.18 39.79 11.30
CA ASP A 114 -28.13 38.81 10.78
C ASP A 114 -28.90 39.35 9.56
N GLY A 115 -28.43 38.97 8.36
CA GLY A 115 -29.04 39.32 7.09
C GLY A 115 -29.21 38.12 6.16
N ASP A 116 -29.93 38.36 5.04
CA ASP A 116 -30.29 37.32 4.08
C ASP A 116 -29.77 37.61 2.66
N THR A 117 -28.73 38.45 2.53
CA THR A 117 -28.10 38.65 1.23
C THR A 117 -27.24 37.44 0.85
N TYR A 118 -26.93 37.28 -0.43
CA TYR A 118 -26.07 36.20 -0.89
C TYR A 118 -24.72 36.16 -0.14
N ALA A 119 -24.14 37.34 0.19
CA ALA A 119 -22.90 37.42 0.95
C ALA A 119 -23.02 36.81 2.35
N HIS A 120 -24.14 36.98 3.04
CA HIS A 120 -24.41 36.29 4.31
C HIS A 120 -24.47 34.78 4.13
N GLY A 121 -25.03 34.31 3.00
CA GLY A 121 -25.06 32.87 2.68
C GLY A 121 -23.68 32.28 2.46
N TYR A 122 -22.81 32.95 1.73
CA TYR A 122 -21.42 32.49 1.54
C TYR A 122 -20.62 32.54 2.84
N LEU A 123 -20.84 33.51 3.71
CA LEU A 123 -20.23 33.54 5.04
C LEU A 123 -20.73 32.40 5.94
N ALA A 124 -22.04 32.12 5.92
CA ALA A 124 -22.60 30.99 6.65
C ALA A 124 -21.99 29.65 6.15
N LEU A 125 -21.85 29.50 4.83
CA LEU A 125 -21.19 28.33 4.21
C LEU A 125 -19.75 28.20 4.68
N SER A 126 -18.95 29.27 4.62
CA SER A 126 -17.56 29.25 5.07
C SER A 126 -17.41 28.90 6.56
N ARG A 127 -18.27 29.46 7.40
CA ARG A 127 -18.28 29.12 8.83
C ARG A 127 -18.70 27.66 9.07
N SER A 128 -19.64 27.15 8.28
CA SER A 128 -20.03 25.74 8.32
C SER A 128 -18.86 24.83 7.97
N GLU A 129 -18.08 25.17 6.93
CA GLU A 129 -16.89 24.41 6.54
C GLU A 129 -15.81 24.43 7.64
N ILE A 130 -15.63 25.55 8.33
CA ILE A 130 -14.70 25.67 9.45
C ILE A 130 -15.17 24.81 10.63
N ALA A 131 -16.45 24.93 11.04
CA ALA A 131 -17.03 24.16 12.14
C ALA A 131 -16.95 22.65 11.87
N ALA A 132 -17.22 22.22 10.65
CA ALA A 132 -17.07 20.81 10.24
C ALA A 132 -15.62 20.32 10.35
N ALA A 133 -14.65 21.14 9.95
CA ALA A 133 -13.22 20.81 10.08
C ALA A 133 -12.74 20.75 11.55
N GLU A 134 -13.37 21.52 12.44
CA GLU A 134 -13.12 21.50 13.89
C GLU A 134 -13.89 20.38 14.62
N GLY A 135 -14.78 19.67 13.90
CA GLY A 135 -15.60 18.59 14.46
C GLY A 135 -16.89 19.06 15.15
N ASP A 136 -17.21 20.35 15.13
CA ASP A 136 -18.49 20.90 15.62
C ASP A 136 -19.60 20.70 14.56
N MET A 137 -20.09 19.46 14.50
CA MET A 137 -21.06 19.05 13.48
C MET A 137 -22.42 19.69 13.65
N ASP A 138 -22.84 20.04 14.86
CA ASP A 138 -24.12 20.69 15.13
C ASP A 138 -24.13 22.13 14.59
N THR A 139 -23.09 22.90 14.87
CA THR A 139 -22.89 24.24 14.30
C THR A 139 -22.75 24.20 12.79
N ALA A 140 -21.97 23.23 12.27
CA ALA A 140 -21.79 23.03 10.83
C ALA A 140 -23.13 22.78 10.12
N LEU A 141 -23.97 21.89 10.67
CA LEU A 141 -25.28 21.56 10.13
C LEU A 141 -26.20 22.78 10.09
N ALA A 142 -26.34 23.51 11.20
CA ALA A 142 -27.21 24.66 11.29
C ALA A 142 -26.80 25.78 10.31
N LEU A 143 -25.51 26.03 10.16
CA LEU A 143 -24.96 27.02 9.23
C LEU A 143 -25.12 26.61 7.75
N ALA A 144 -24.95 25.33 7.43
CA ALA A 144 -25.19 24.82 6.08
C ALA A 144 -26.68 24.96 5.68
N GLU A 145 -27.59 24.58 6.56
CA GLU A 145 -29.05 24.76 6.34
C GLU A 145 -29.41 26.23 6.14
N ARG A 146 -28.81 27.15 6.93
CA ARG A 146 -28.95 28.58 6.75
C ARG A 146 -28.45 29.05 5.38
N ALA A 147 -27.28 28.60 4.95
CA ALA A 147 -26.71 28.93 3.63
C ALA A 147 -27.63 28.48 2.49
N VAL A 148 -28.20 27.27 2.55
CA VAL A 148 -29.17 26.73 1.59
C VAL A 148 -30.43 27.62 1.56
N ALA A 149 -30.95 28.00 2.73
CA ALA A 149 -32.14 28.86 2.82
C ALA A 149 -31.91 30.24 2.20
N ILE A 150 -30.74 30.85 2.47
CA ILE A 150 -30.37 32.15 1.90
C ILE A 150 -30.18 32.02 0.37
N GLY A 151 -29.48 31.01 -0.12
CA GLY A 151 -29.29 30.80 -1.56
C GLY A 151 -30.60 30.65 -2.32
N ARG A 152 -31.58 29.98 -1.71
CA ARG A 152 -32.94 29.86 -2.26
C ARG A 152 -33.67 31.20 -2.28
N LYS A 153 -33.61 31.99 -1.19
CA LYS A 153 -34.24 33.30 -1.06
C LYS A 153 -33.61 34.37 -1.95
N ALA A 154 -32.28 34.36 -2.04
CA ALA A 154 -31.51 35.31 -2.86
C ALA A 154 -31.56 34.97 -4.37
N THR A 155 -32.16 33.86 -4.76
CA THR A 155 -32.18 33.35 -6.14
C THR A 155 -30.78 33.22 -6.71
N ASP A 156 -29.83 32.76 -5.86
CA ASP A 156 -28.44 32.50 -6.21
C ASP A 156 -28.25 31.00 -6.40
N PRO A 157 -28.19 30.51 -7.65
CA PRO A 157 -28.06 29.08 -7.92
C PRO A 157 -26.71 28.53 -7.46
N ASP A 158 -25.64 29.30 -7.56
CA ASP A 158 -24.29 28.92 -7.17
C ASP A 158 -24.19 28.67 -5.65
N LEU A 159 -24.64 29.66 -4.85
CA LEU A 159 -24.68 29.52 -3.40
C LEU A 159 -25.54 28.34 -2.97
N ARG A 160 -26.72 28.17 -3.58
CA ARG A 160 -27.64 27.09 -3.25
C ARG A 160 -27.00 25.71 -3.52
N ALA A 161 -26.39 25.54 -4.69
CA ALA A 161 -25.79 24.27 -5.08
C ALA A 161 -24.57 23.93 -4.22
N TRP A 162 -23.72 24.92 -3.96
CA TRP A 162 -22.55 24.72 -3.10
C TRP A 162 -22.95 24.37 -1.66
N ALA A 163 -23.92 25.11 -1.10
CA ALA A 163 -24.44 24.84 0.24
C ALA A 163 -25.13 23.47 0.34
N LEU A 164 -25.90 23.05 -0.69
CA LEU A 164 -26.51 21.71 -0.76
C LEU A 164 -25.44 20.61 -0.80
N ALA A 165 -24.39 20.79 -1.59
CA ALA A 165 -23.30 19.82 -1.65
C ALA A 165 -22.61 19.68 -0.29
N HIS A 166 -22.30 20.80 0.38
CA HIS A 166 -21.69 20.78 1.71
C HIS A 166 -22.62 20.19 2.78
N LEU A 167 -23.91 20.53 2.76
CA LEU A 167 -24.92 19.93 3.63
C LEU A 167 -25.00 18.41 3.41
N GLY A 168 -24.90 17.97 2.17
CA GLY A 168 -24.84 16.55 1.81
C GLY A 168 -23.66 15.84 2.45
N GLU A 169 -22.47 16.42 2.43
CA GLU A 169 -21.27 15.88 3.10
C GLU A 169 -21.45 15.79 4.62
N ILE A 170 -22.00 16.84 5.25
CA ILE A 170 -22.30 16.85 6.69
C ILE A 170 -23.29 15.72 7.05
N LYS A 171 -24.35 15.53 6.26
CA LYS A 171 -25.34 14.46 6.46
C LYS A 171 -24.70 13.07 6.32
N ILE A 172 -23.79 12.88 5.34
CA ILE A 172 -23.03 11.64 5.19
C ILE A 172 -22.14 11.42 6.43
N ALA A 173 -21.39 12.43 6.84
CA ALA A 173 -20.53 12.32 8.03
C ALA A 173 -21.32 11.95 9.29
N GLY A 174 -22.55 12.42 9.42
CA GLY A 174 -23.49 12.08 10.49
C GLY A 174 -24.22 10.74 10.33
N GLY A 175 -23.91 9.93 9.29
CA GLY A 175 -24.53 8.62 9.03
C GLY A 175 -25.84 8.67 8.25
N ALA A 176 -26.36 9.85 7.90
CA ALA A 176 -27.57 10.01 7.06
C ALA A 176 -27.22 9.91 5.57
N THR A 177 -26.51 8.85 5.19
CA THR A 177 -25.92 8.66 3.85
C THR A 177 -26.94 8.81 2.69
N PRO A 178 -28.14 8.20 2.71
CA PRO A 178 -29.09 8.34 1.60
C PRO A 178 -29.58 9.78 1.42
N GLU A 179 -29.78 10.52 2.52
CA GLU A 179 -30.19 11.93 2.46
C GLU A 179 -29.05 12.80 1.92
N GLY A 180 -27.83 12.58 2.42
CA GLY A 180 -26.67 13.34 1.97
C GLY A 180 -26.35 13.13 0.50
N LEU A 181 -26.39 11.89 0.01
CA LEU A 181 -26.22 11.60 -1.42
C LEU A 181 -27.27 12.28 -2.29
N ARG A 182 -28.54 12.29 -1.87
CA ARG A 182 -29.61 12.96 -2.62
C ARG A 182 -29.36 14.47 -2.74
N LEU A 183 -28.84 15.12 -1.69
CA LEU A 183 -28.48 16.54 -1.73
C LEU A 183 -27.30 16.83 -2.67
N LEU A 184 -26.28 15.98 -2.64
CA LEU A 184 -25.14 16.04 -3.56
C LEU A 184 -25.58 15.81 -5.01
N GLU A 185 -26.46 14.85 -5.26
CA GLU A 185 -27.04 14.58 -6.58
C GLU A 185 -27.83 15.77 -7.11
N GLU A 186 -28.68 16.42 -6.27
CA GLU A 186 -29.43 17.62 -6.65
C GLU A 186 -28.48 18.76 -7.08
N ALA A 187 -27.41 19.01 -6.31
CA ALA A 187 -26.43 20.03 -6.63
C ALA A 187 -25.66 19.69 -7.92
N SER A 188 -25.26 18.41 -8.08
CA SER A 188 -24.47 17.97 -9.22
C SER A 188 -25.24 17.94 -10.54
N ILE A 189 -26.55 17.65 -10.52
CA ILE A 189 -27.42 17.77 -11.71
C ILE A 189 -27.46 19.22 -12.21
N ALA A 190 -27.59 20.21 -11.32
CA ALA A 190 -27.53 21.61 -11.71
C ALA A 190 -26.19 21.99 -12.35
N ALA A 191 -25.07 21.41 -11.84
CA ALA A 191 -23.75 21.61 -12.40
C ALA A 191 -23.63 21.06 -13.83
N VAL A 192 -23.97 19.78 -14.06
CA VAL A 192 -23.80 19.14 -15.39
C VAL A 192 -24.81 19.63 -16.42
N ASN A 193 -25.92 20.22 -16.00
CA ASN A 193 -26.88 20.90 -16.86
C ASN A 193 -26.44 22.31 -17.27
N GLY A 194 -25.40 22.87 -16.62
CA GLY A 194 -24.87 24.19 -16.92
C GLY A 194 -25.72 25.35 -16.34
N GLU A 195 -26.38 25.08 -15.24
CA GLU A 195 -27.17 26.08 -14.47
C GLU A 195 -26.27 26.91 -13.54
N LEU A 196 -25.04 26.45 -13.29
CA LEU A 196 -24.09 27.03 -12.36
C LEU A 196 -22.92 27.68 -13.09
N SER A 197 -22.19 28.56 -12.40
CA SER A 197 -20.91 29.06 -12.86
C SER A 197 -19.89 27.93 -13.02
N PRO A 198 -18.89 28.09 -13.88
CA PRO A 198 -17.87 27.05 -14.06
C PRO A 198 -17.14 26.63 -12.79
N VAL A 199 -16.86 27.59 -11.88
CA VAL A 199 -16.19 27.31 -10.60
C VAL A 199 -17.07 26.43 -9.71
N VAL A 200 -18.34 26.80 -9.52
CA VAL A 200 -19.26 26.06 -8.63
C VAL A 200 -19.64 24.71 -9.26
N SER A 201 -19.77 24.63 -10.59
CA SER A 201 -19.94 23.36 -11.29
C SER A 201 -18.82 22.37 -10.95
N GLY A 202 -17.57 22.84 -10.96
CA GLY A 202 -16.44 21.98 -10.60
C GLY A 202 -16.39 21.61 -9.12
N VAL A 203 -16.67 22.56 -8.23
CA VAL A 203 -16.69 22.28 -6.79
C VAL A 203 -17.74 21.22 -6.46
N THR A 204 -18.96 21.36 -6.97
CA THR A 204 -20.04 20.39 -6.73
C THR A 204 -19.75 19.01 -7.32
N ALA A 205 -19.22 18.95 -8.54
CA ALA A 205 -18.81 17.70 -9.16
C ALA A 205 -17.69 17.00 -8.37
N CYS A 206 -16.66 17.74 -7.96
CA CYS A 206 -15.58 17.19 -7.13
C CYS A 206 -16.10 16.66 -5.78
N ARG A 207 -16.99 17.40 -5.09
CA ARG A 207 -17.58 16.96 -3.81
C ARG A 207 -18.40 15.67 -3.98
N MET A 208 -19.20 15.57 -5.05
CA MET A 208 -19.98 14.37 -5.36
C MET A 208 -19.07 13.16 -5.59
N ILE A 209 -18.05 13.30 -6.42
CA ILE A 209 -17.09 12.22 -6.73
C ILE A 209 -16.30 11.84 -5.49
N SER A 210 -15.84 12.83 -4.71
CA SER A 210 -15.12 12.60 -3.46
C SER A 210 -15.98 11.86 -2.43
N ALA A 211 -17.24 12.26 -2.25
CA ALA A 211 -18.17 11.57 -1.36
C ALA A 211 -18.42 10.12 -1.78
N CYS A 212 -18.57 9.86 -3.08
CA CYS A 212 -18.69 8.49 -3.59
C CYS A 212 -17.41 7.67 -3.35
N ARG A 213 -16.23 8.26 -3.57
CA ARG A 213 -14.94 7.64 -3.27
C ARG A 213 -14.81 7.28 -1.79
N ASP A 214 -15.16 8.20 -0.90
CA ASP A 214 -15.04 8.01 0.54
C ASP A 214 -16.02 6.94 1.05
N LEU A 215 -17.21 6.88 0.47
CA LEU A 215 -18.18 5.80 0.68
C LEU A 215 -17.76 4.50 -0.02
N SER A 216 -16.70 4.52 -0.83
CA SER A 216 -16.31 3.40 -1.70
C SER A 216 -17.43 2.92 -2.65
N ASP A 217 -18.31 3.85 -3.08
CA ASP A 217 -19.32 3.62 -4.12
C ASP A 217 -18.73 3.98 -5.50
N TYR A 218 -17.80 3.15 -5.94
CA TYR A 218 -17.03 3.40 -7.18
C TYR A 218 -17.90 3.39 -8.44
N ARG A 219 -19.00 2.65 -8.46
CA ARG A 219 -19.94 2.66 -9.59
C ARG A 219 -20.56 4.04 -9.73
N ARG A 220 -21.08 4.60 -8.66
CA ARG A 220 -21.67 5.95 -8.67
C ARG A 220 -20.61 7.01 -8.97
N ALA A 221 -19.40 6.85 -8.44
CA ALA A 221 -18.27 7.73 -8.78
C ALA A 221 -18.02 7.75 -10.30
N SER A 222 -17.96 6.59 -10.96
CA SER A 222 -17.78 6.49 -12.41
C SER A 222 -18.89 7.18 -13.20
N GLU A 223 -20.15 6.98 -12.81
CA GLU A 223 -21.31 7.65 -13.45
C GLU A 223 -21.19 9.17 -13.42
N TRP A 224 -20.76 9.73 -12.26
CA TRP A 224 -20.58 11.17 -12.12
C TRP A 224 -19.31 11.71 -12.80
N ILE A 225 -18.23 10.93 -12.84
CA ILE A 225 -17.04 11.27 -13.62
C ILE A 225 -17.40 11.44 -15.10
N GLU A 226 -18.08 10.44 -15.69
CA GLU A 226 -18.50 10.51 -17.09
C GLU A 226 -19.46 11.69 -17.37
N ALA A 227 -20.39 11.97 -16.46
CA ALA A 227 -21.30 13.11 -16.60
C ALA A 227 -20.56 14.45 -16.57
N THR A 228 -19.56 14.58 -15.68
CA THR A 228 -18.73 15.77 -15.56
C THR A 228 -17.83 15.96 -16.79
N GLU A 229 -17.22 14.90 -17.30
CA GLU A 229 -16.39 14.93 -18.52
C GLU A 229 -17.21 15.42 -19.73
N ARG A 230 -18.39 14.84 -19.94
CA ARG A 230 -19.32 15.28 -21.01
C ARG A 230 -19.73 16.75 -20.86
N TYR A 231 -19.87 17.24 -19.62
CA TYR A 231 -20.12 18.67 -19.36
C TYR A 231 -18.92 19.53 -19.75
N CYS A 232 -17.72 19.17 -19.31
CA CYS A 232 -16.48 19.90 -19.64
C CYS A 232 -16.23 19.97 -21.14
N GLU A 233 -16.44 18.87 -21.86
CA GLU A 233 -16.31 18.81 -23.33
C GLU A 233 -17.30 19.76 -24.01
N ARG A 234 -18.59 19.68 -23.64
CA ARG A 234 -19.62 20.57 -24.23
C ARG A 234 -19.38 22.05 -24.00
N ARG A 235 -18.72 22.41 -22.91
CA ARG A 235 -18.45 23.81 -22.51
C ARG A 235 -17.04 24.25 -22.87
N SER A 236 -16.23 23.43 -23.52
CA SER A 236 -14.83 23.72 -23.83
C SER A 236 -14.00 24.12 -22.60
N LEU A 237 -14.32 23.55 -21.44
CA LEU A 237 -13.64 23.82 -20.18
C LEU A 237 -12.34 23.01 -20.10
N GLN A 238 -11.30 23.46 -20.82
CA GLN A 238 -10.02 22.77 -20.84
C GLN A 238 -9.09 23.06 -19.63
N GLY A 239 -9.43 24.02 -18.81
CA GLY A 239 -8.58 24.50 -17.72
C GLY A 239 -9.07 24.19 -16.31
N PHE A 240 -9.92 23.17 -16.13
CA PHE A 240 -10.36 22.83 -14.77
C PHE A 240 -9.17 22.31 -13.97
N PRO A 241 -8.81 22.88 -12.80
CA PRO A 241 -7.70 22.37 -12.01
C PRO A 241 -7.92 20.88 -11.71
N GLY A 242 -6.92 20.07 -12.04
CA GLY A 242 -6.91 18.61 -12.19
C GLY A 242 -7.43 17.72 -11.05
N VAL A 243 -8.15 18.28 -10.05
CA VAL A 243 -8.70 17.53 -8.90
C VAL A 243 -9.61 16.39 -9.36
N CYS A 244 -10.50 16.63 -10.32
CA CYS A 244 -11.36 15.59 -10.88
C CYS A 244 -10.56 14.49 -11.58
N ARG A 245 -9.40 14.83 -12.18
CA ARG A 245 -8.50 13.86 -12.80
C ARG A 245 -7.85 12.94 -11.77
N ILE A 246 -7.49 13.46 -10.59
CA ILE A 246 -6.98 12.63 -9.48
C ILE A 246 -8.04 11.59 -9.09
N HIS A 247 -9.27 12.02 -8.82
CA HIS A 247 -10.34 11.11 -8.42
C HIS A 247 -10.71 10.09 -9.50
N ARG A 248 -10.70 10.51 -10.79
CA ARG A 248 -10.89 9.60 -11.91
C ARG A 248 -9.82 8.51 -11.94
N ALA A 249 -8.56 8.90 -11.81
CA ALA A 249 -7.45 7.96 -11.81
C ALA A 249 -7.50 7.00 -10.59
N GLU A 250 -7.89 7.48 -9.40
CA GLU A 250 -8.14 6.62 -8.24
C GLU A 250 -9.20 5.55 -8.55
N VAL A 251 -10.33 5.94 -9.17
CA VAL A 251 -11.39 4.99 -9.56
C VAL A 251 -10.91 4.01 -10.64
N ALA A 252 -10.15 4.49 -11.63
CA ALA A 252 -9.56 3.64 -12.67
C ALA A 252 -8.56 2.62 -12.06
N ALA A 253 -7.78 3.03 -11.05
CA ALA A 253 -6.86 2.16 -10.33
C ALA A 253 -7.59 1.02 -9.60
N ILE A 254 -8.74 1.27 -8.99
CA ILE A 254 -9.59 0.23 -8.39
C ILE A 254 -10.01 -0.81 -9.45
N GLY A 255 -10.33 -0.36 -10.66
CA GLY A 255 -10.63 -1.22 -11.82
C GLY A 255 -9.43 -1.99 -12.38
N GLY A 256 -8.23 -1.72 -11.89
CA GLY A 256 -6.99 -2.39 -12.29
C GLY A 256 -6.28 -1.76 -13.48
N ALA A 257 -6.66 -0.55 -13.91
CA ALA A 257 -5.98 0.21 -14.97
C ALA A 257 -4.79 1.02 -14.40
N TRP A 258 -3.85 0.34 -13.76
CA TRP A 258 -2.78 0.99 -12.98
C TRP A 258 -1.80 1.82 -13.81
N ASP A 259 -1.46 1.37 -15.03
CA ASP A 259 -0.52 2.10 -15.91
C ASP A 259 -1.12 3.44 -16.35
N GLU A 260 -2.39 3.40 -16.78
CA GLU A 260 -3.12 4.59 -17.21
C GLU A 260 -3.37 5.53 -16.03
N ALA A 261 -3.80 4.97 -14.90
CA ALA A 261 -4.06 5.74 -13.67
C ALA A 261 -2.79 6.44 -13.16
N GLU A 262 -1.63 5.77 -13.11
CA GLU A 262 -0.38 6.37 -12.66
C GLU A 262 0.07 7.48 -13.62
N THR A 263 -0.05 7.26 -14.93
CA THR A 263 0.28 8.27 -15.95
C THR A 263 -0.59 9.52 -15.79
N ASP A 264 -1.91 9.33 -15.65
CA ASP A 264 -2.86 10.43 -15.44
C ASP A 264 -2.60 11.17 -14.11
N LEU A 265 -2.27 10.44 -13.03
CA LEU A 265 -1.95 11.02 -11.73
C LEU A 265 -0.68 11.88 -11.78
N VAL A 266 0.40 11.39 -12.39
CA VAL A 266 1.65 12.15 -12.54
C VAL A 266 1.41 13.45 -13.29
N GLN A 267 0.68 13.40 -14.41
CA GLN A 267 0.37 14.58 -15.19
C GLN A 267 -0.57 15.53 -14.42
N ALA A 268 -1.64 15.01 -13.80
CA ALA A 268 -2.58 15.84 -13.04
C ALA A 268 -1.92 16.52 -11.85
N THR A 269 -1.05 15.79 -11.12
CA THR A 269 -0.31 16.31 -9.97
C THR A 269 0.63 17.44 -10.37
N ALA A 270 1.34 17.29 -11.50
CA ALA A 270 2.19 18.36 -12.05
C ALA A 270 1.37 19.58 -12.51
N ASP A 271 0.23 19.36 -13.16
CA ASP A 271 -0.65 20.45 -13.57
C ASP A 271 -1.20 21.23 -12.36
N LEU A 272 -1.51 20.56 -11.25
CA LEU A 272 -2.04 21.16 -10.01
C LEU A 272 -1.05 22.12 -9.33
N GLU A 273 0.26 21.94 -9.51
CA GLU A 273 1.28 22.85 -9.02
C GLU A 273 1.07 24.27 -9.55
N ARG A 274 0.73 24.40 -10.83
CA ARG A 274 0.42 25.69 -11.48
C ARG A 274 -0.71 26.44 -10.78
N TYR A 275 -1.70 25.72 -10.27
CA TYR A 275 -2.87 26.28 -9.56
C TYR A 275 -2.66 26.42 -8.05
N ARG A 276 -1.49 26.05 -7.55
CA ARG A 276 -1.19 25.97 -6.09
C ARG A 276 -2.27 25.21 -5.31
N ALA A 277 -2.81 24.17 -5.93
CA ALA A 277 -3.83 23.32 -5.32
C ALA A 277 -3.17 22.24 -4.43
N THR A 278 -2.54 22.66 -3.34
CA THR A 278 -1.66 21.86 -2.48
C THR A 278 -2.33 20.60 -1.95
N GLU A 279 -3.57 20.68 -1.50
CA GLU A 279 -4.32 19.54 -0.95
C GLU A 279 -4.57 18.47 -2.04
N ALA A 280 -5.07 18.88 -3.21
CA ALA A 280 -5.29 17.95 -4.32
C ALA A 280 -3.98 17.36 -4.88
N GLN A 281 -2.90 18.13 -4.86
CA GLN A 281 -1.57 17.66 -5.23
C GLN A 281 -1.07 16.58 -4.25
N ALA A 282 -1.31 16.77 -2.95
CA ALA A 282 -1.01 15.79 -1.92
C ALA A 282 -1.79 14.47 -2.12
N ASP A 283 -3.07 14.57 -2.50
CA ASP A 283 -3.90 13.40 -2.85
C ASP A 283 -3.35 12.66 -4.07
N GLY A 284 -2.89 13.40 -5.09
CA GLY A 284 -2.25 12.80 -6.27
C GLY A 284 -0.98 12.04 -5.93
N PHE A 285 -0.08 12.60 -5.14
CA PHE A 285 1.12 11.91 -4.68
C PHE A 285 0.81 10.67 -3.84
N TYR A 286 -0.19 10.75 -2.97
CA TYR A 286 -0.64 9.58 -2.20
C TYR A 286 -1.14 8.46 -3.13
N ALA A 287 -1.96 8.77 -4.11
CA ALA A 287 -2.50 7.79 -5.04
C ALA A 287 -1.40 7.14 -5.89
N ILE A 288 -0.40 7.92 -6.36
CA ILE A 288 0.81 7.39 -7.04
C ILE A 288 1.55 6.44 -6.11
N GLY A 289 1.77 6.83 -4.86
CA GLY A 289 2.45 6.01 -3.86
C GLY A 289 1.72 4.69 -3.60
N ASP A 290 0.39 4.71 -3.54
CA ASP A 290 -0.39 3.48 -3.31
C ASP A 290 -0.35 2.53 -4.52
N ILE A 291 -0.45 3.03 -5.76
CA ILE A 291 -0.29 2.21 -6.97
C ILE A 291 1.10 1.56 -7.01
N ARG A 292 2.17 2.32 -6.75
CA ARG A 292 3.54 1.79 -6.72
C ARG A 292 3.72 0.73 -5.63
N ARG A 293 3.13 0.93 -4.45
CA ARG A 293 3.09 -0.07 -3.38
C ARG A 293 2.42 -1.36 -3.86
N LEU A 294 1.28 -1.28 -4.52
CA LEU A 294 0.56 -2.44 -5.07
C LEU A 294 1.39 -3.20 -6.11
N ARG A 295 2.22 -2.51 -6.88
CA ARG A 295 3.17 -3.13 -7.83
C ARG A 295 4.41 -3.71 -7.17
N GLY A 296 4.69 -3.35 -5.91
CA GLY A 296 5.88 -3.76 -5.19
C GLY A 296 7.09 -2.85 -5.40
N ASP A 297 6.94 -1.71 -6.08
CA ASP A 297 7.94 -0.63 -6.11
C ASP A 297 7.89 0.17 -4.81
N PHE A 298 8.42 -0.40 -3.75
CA PHE A 298 8.39 0.22 -2.43
C PHE A 298 9.24 1.50 -2.35
N ALA A 299 10.33 1.59 -3.12
CA ALA A 299 11.18 2.77 -3.12
C ALA A 299 10.46 3.98 -3.75
N GLY A 300 9.89 3.80 -4.93
CA GLY A 300 9.09 4.83 -5.59
C GLY A 300 7.79 5.17 -4.83
N ALA A 301 7.20 4.18 -4.13
CA ALA A 301 6.05 4.41 -3.28
C ALA A 301 6.39 5.29 -2.08
N GLU A 302 7.48 5.00 -1.36
CA GLU A 302 7.93 5.80 -0.20
C GLU A 302 8.31 7.24 -0.59
N GLU A 303 8.88 7.44 -1.79
CA GLU A 303 9.16 8.77 -2.32
C GLU A 303 7.88 9.58 -2.52
N ALA A 304 6.91 9.02 -3.25
CA ALA A 304 5.63 9.69 -3.50
C ALA A 304 4.84 9.95 -2.20
N LEU A 305 4.82 9.00 -1.25
CA LEU A 305 4.19 9.18 0.05
C LEU A 305 4.87 10.24 0.92
N ARG A 306 6.17 10.45 0.75
CA ARG A 306 6.91 11.53 1.43
C ARG A 306 6.50 12.89 0.88
N GLU A 307 6.35 13.03 -0.45
CA GLU A 307 5.83 14.25 -1.07
C GLU A 307 4.41 14.54 -0.60
N ALA A 308 3.52 13.52 -0.56
CA ALA A 308 2.17 13.66 -0.02
C ALA A 308 2.20 14.18 1.43
N HIS A 309 3.07 13.62 2.26
CA HIS A 309 3.22 14.04 3.67
C HIS A 309 3.77 15.46 3.81
N ALA A 310 4.73 15.84 3.01
CA ALA A 310 5.28 17.21 2.99
C ALA A 310 4.22 18.27 2.65
N LEU A 311 3.20 17.88 1.88
CA LEU A 311 2.05 18.70 1.53
C LEU A 311 0.86 18.57 2.51
N GLY A 312 1.04 17.84 3.62
CA GLY A 312 0.07 17.76 4.73
C GLY A 312 -0.88 16.55 4.70
N ARG A 313 -0.71 15.60 3.73
CA ARG A 313 -1.51 14.37 3.71
C ARG A 313 -0.82 13.24 4.46
N SER A 314 -1.56 12.53 5.29
CA SER A 314 -1.06 11.31 5.93
C SER A 314 -0.66 10.25 4.90
N PRO A 315 0.52 9.60 5.05
CA PRO A 315 0.95 8.51 4.18
C PRO A 315 0.28 7.16 4.53
N GLN A 316 -0.64 7.14 5.50
CA GLN A 316 -1.31 5.92 5.96
C GLN A 316 -2.61 5.63 5.18
N PRO A 317 -2.97 4.35 5.04
CA PRO A 317 -2.31 3.13 5.53
C PRO A 317 -1.18 2.61 4.62
N ALA A 318 -0.93 3.24 3.46
CA ALA A 318 0.01 2.74 2.45
C ALA A 318 1.41 2.50 3.03
N LEU A 319 1.96 3.45 3.79
CA LEU A 319 3.29 3.31 4.40
C LEU A 319 3.34 2.18 5.44
N ALA A 320 2.30 2.01 6.26
CA ALA A 320 2.23 0.92 7.23
C ALA A 320 2.21 -0.45 6.53
N LEU A 321 1.48 -0.58 5.42
CA LEU A 321 1.44 -1.80 4.61
C LEU A 321 2.79 -2.08 3.92
N ILE A 322 3.53 -1.06 3.47
CA ILE A 322 4.91 -1.21 2.99
C ILE A 322 5.79 -1.78 4.11
N ARG A 323 5.73 -1.23 5.31
CA ARG A 323 6.50 -1.73 6.46
C ARG A 323 6.16 -3.18 6.80
N LEU A 324 4.88 -3.55 6.70
CA LEU A 324 4.44 -4.93 6.88
C LEU A 324 5.06 -5.85 5.81
N ALA A 325 4.99 -5.48 4.54
CA ALA A 325 5.56 -6.25 3.43
C ALA A 325 7.09 -6.42 3.53
N GLN A 326 7.77 -5.42 4.11
CA GLN A 326 9.21 -5.47 4.41
C GLN A 326 9.55 -6.30 5.69
N GLY A 327 8.55 -6.90 6.34
CA GLY A 327 8.72 -7.65 7.58
C GLY A 327 8.87 -6.81 8.86
N ASN A 328 8.77 -5.49 8.76
CA ASN A 328 8.86 -4.60 9.93
C ASN A 328 7.49 -4.41 10.60
N VAL A 329 6.99 -5.49 11.19
CA VAL A 329 5.66 -5.54 11.82
C VAL A 329 5.51 -4.50 12.93
N LYS A 330 6.55 -4.29 13.75
CA LYS A 330 6.49 -3.30 14.85
C LYS A 330 6.27 -1.88 14.35
N ALA A 331 6.95 -1.48 13.29
CA ALA A 331 6.78 -0.16 12.69
C ALA A 331 5.39 -0.03 12.04
N ALA A 332 4.88 -1.09 11.39
CA ALA A 332 3.53 -1.10 10.82
C ALA A 332 2.46 -0.89 11.89
N VAL A 333 2.54 -1.61 13.02
CA VAL A 333 1.61 -1.47 14.16
C VAL A 333 1.64 -0.06 14.75
N ALA A 334 2.84 0.50 14.95
CA ALA A 334 2.96 1.86 15.50
C ALA A 334 2.33 2.91 14.57
N ALA A 335 2.62 2.83 13.28
CA ALA A 335 2.14 3.77 12.27
C ALA A 335 0.61 3.74 12.12
N ILE A 336 0.01 2.55 11.99
CA ILE A 336 -1.45 2.45 11.80
C ILE A 336 -2.22 2.84 13.07
N ARG A 337 -1.69 2.52 14.26
CA ARG A 337 -2.31 2.89 15.53
C ARG A 337 -2.32 4.39 15.76
N SER A 338 -1.25 5.10 15.41
CA SER A 338 -1.18 6.56 15.48
C SER A 338 -2.26 7.17 14.58
N GLU A 339 -2.32 6.78 13.30
CA GLU A 339 -3.26 7.31 12.33
C GLU A 339 -4.73 7.10 12.74
N VAL A 340 -5.06 5.89 13.18
CA VAL A 340 -6.43 5.58 13.64
C VAL A 340 -6.80 6.44 14.85
N GLY A 341 -5.85 6.78 15.73
CA GLY A 341 -6.03 7.72 16.84
C GLY A 341 -6.29 9.15 16.37
N ASP A 342 -5.54 9.62 15.39
CA ASP A 342 -5.63 10.99 14.87
C ASP A 342 -6.96 11.29 14.18
N VAL A 343 -7.58 10.29 13.53
CA VAL A 343 -8.89 10.41 12.87
C VAL A 343 -10.05 9.85 13.71
N ALA A 344 -9.90 9.80 15.03
CA ALA A 344 -10.87 9.16 15.95
C ALA A 344 -12.30 9.72 15.83
N TRP A 345 -12.46 10.97 15.48
CA TRP A 345 -13.74 11.66 15.32
C TRP A 345 -14.45 11.34 13.97
N ASN A 346 -13.74 10.86 12.95
CA ASN A 346 -14.31 10.62 11.61
C ASN A 346 -14.44 9.11 11.33
N ARG A 347 -15.62 8.56 11.60
CA ARG A 347 -15.91 7.13 11.44
C ARG A 347 -15.71 6.61 10.00
N LEU A 348 -16.07 7.41 8.98
CA LEU A 348 -15.92 7.01 7.59
C LEU A 348 -14.45 6.97 7.16
N ALA A 349 -13.65 7.97 7.59
CA ALA A 349 -12.21 7.95 7.35
C ALA A 349 -11.54 6.74 8.04
N ARG A 350 -11.95 6.42 9.26
CA ARG A 350 -11.48 5.23 9.99
C ARG A 350 -11.83 3.92 9.27
N ALA A 351 -13.03 3.82 8.69
CA ALA A 351 -13.46 2.63 7.95
C ALA A 351 -12.51 2.27 6.79
N ARG A 352 -11.79 3.22 6.23
CA ARG A 352 -10.77 3.01 5.19
C ARG A 352 -9.44 2.49 5.75
N LEU A 353 -9.15 2.74 7.02
CA LEU A 353 -7.92 2.30 7.71
C LEU A 353 -8.09 0.93 8.36
N LEU A 354 -9.28 0.61 8.86
CA LEU A 354 -9.56 -0.58 9.65
C LEU A 354 -9.19 -1.91 8.94
N PRO A 355 -9.43 -2.12 7.63
CA PRO A 355 -8.98 -3.35 6.96
C PRO A 355 -7.46 -3.54 7.01
N ALA A 356 -6.68 -2.47 6.83
CA ALA A 356 -5.22 -2.53 6.96
C ALA A 356 -4.80 -2.75 8.43
N GLN A 357 -5.50 -2.13 9.38
CA GLN A 357 -5.26 -2.36 10.80
C GLN A 357 -5.46 -3.83 11.18
N VAL A 358 -6.56 -4.47 10.73
CA VAL A 358 -6.79 -5.90 10.95
C VAL A 358 -5.65 -6.75 10.37
N GLU A 359 -5.24 -6.49 9.14
CA GLU A 359 -4.15 -7.22 8.49
C GLU A 359 -2.84 -7.11 9.28
N ILE A 360 -2.49 -5.91 9.74
CA ILE A 360 -1.28 -5.64 10.51
C ILE A 360 -1.34 -6.30 11.89
N HIS A 361 -2.48 -6.21 12.60
CA HIS A 361 -2.65 -6.83 13.92
C HIS A 361 -2.63 -8.36 13.84
N VAL A 362 -3.26 -8.97 12.83
CA VAL A 362 -3.17 -10.41 12.56
C VAL A 362 -1.73 -10.84 12.33
N ALA A 363 -0.98 -10.11 11.51
CA ALA A 363 0.44 -10.39 11.26
C ALA A 363 1.32 -10.20 12.52
N ALA A 364 0.90 -9.35 13.44
CA ALA A 364 1.56 -9.14 14.74
C ALA A 364 1.20 -10.20 15.80
N GLY A 365 0.23 -11.08 15.53
CA GLY A 365 -0.31 -12.02 16.51
C GLY A 365 -1.23 -11.37 17.56
N ASP A 366 -1.66 -10.14 17.32
CA ASP A 366 -2.56 -9.37 18.19
C ASP A 366 -4.03 -9.59 17.78
N ALA A 367 -4.58 -10.73 18.15
CA ALA A 367 -5.96 -11.07 17.82
C ALA A 367 -6.98 -10.13 18.51
N ALA A 368 -6.65 -9.57 19.67
CA ALA A 368 -7.53 -8.64 20.38
C ALA A 368 -7.67 -7.32 19.61
N GLY A 369 -6.56 -6.70 19.22
CA GLY A 369 -6.58 -5.48 18.43
C GLY A 369 -7.20 -5.68 17.03
N ALA A 370 -7.05 -6.87 16.43
CA ALA A 370 -7.72 -7.20 15.18
C ALA A 370 -9.24 -7.31 15.37
N ARG A 371 -9.71 -7.89 16.48
CA ARG A 371 -11.14 -8.02 16.81
C ARG A 371 -11.78 -6.65 17.04
N ASP A 372 -11.16 -5.79 17.84
CA ASP A 372 -11.66 -4.42 18.07
C ASP A 372 -11.84 -3.66 16.75
N ALA A 373 -10.89 -3.79 15.82
CA ALA A 373 -10.97 -3.16 14.50
C ALA A 373 -12.08 -3.76 13.62
N VAL A 374 -12.30 -5.07 13.68
CA VAL A 374 -13.41 -5.75 12.97
C VAL A 374 -14.76 -5.33 13.54
N ASP A 375 -14.92 -5.26 14.85
CA ASP A 375 -16.17 -4.85 15.51
C ASP A 375 -16.53 -3.40 15.16
N GLU A 376 -15.54 -2.50 15.17
CA GLU A 376 -15.73 -1.12 14.73
C GLU A 376 -16.12 -1.04 13.25
N LEU A 377 -15.47 -1.82 12.38
CA LEU A 377 -15.80 -1.87 10.96
C LEU A 377 -17.21 -2.40 10.72
N HIS A 378 -17.66 -3.39 11.50
CA HIS A 378 -19.04 -3.87 11.45
C HIS A 378 -20.04 -2.78 11.78
N ALA A 379 -19.82 -2.03 12.87
CA ALA A 379 -20.69 -0.92 13.27
C ALA A 379 -20.70 0.19 12.20
N THR A 380 -19.54 0.49 11.61
CA THR A 380 -19.43 1.55 10.61
C THR A 380 -20.14 1.16 9.30
N VAL A 381 -19.97 -0.06 8.81
CA VAL A 381 -20.65 -0.53 7.58
C VAL A 381 -22.18 -0.54 7.71
N ALA A 382 -22.71 -0.69 8.92
CA ALA A 382 -24.15 -0.59 9.15
C ALA A 382 -24.70 0.84 8.90
N ASP A 383 -23.92 1.86 9.24
CA ASP A 383 -24.29 3.28 9.03
C ASP A 383 -23.94 3.76 7.61
N TYR A 384 -22.94 3.18 6.99
CA TYR A 384 -22.45 3.54 5.65
C TYR A 384 -22.56 2.34 4.68
N PRO A 385 -23.75 1.98 4.23
CA PRO A 385 -23.95 0.81 3.37
C PRO A 385 -23.34 1.03 1.98
N SER A 386 -22.25 0.32 1.71
CA SER A 386 -21.55 0.32 0.43
C SER A 386 -21.12 -1.13 0.11
N PRO A 387 -21.23 -1.56 -1.16
CA PRO A 387 -20.78 -2.90 -1.56
C PRO A 387 -19.29 -3.13 -1.29
N ALA A 388 -18.44 -2.13 -1.51
CA ALA A 388 -17.01 -2.26 -1.30
C ALA A 388 -16.64 -2.26 0.20
N LEU A 389 -17.26 -1.40 1.02
CA LEU A 389 -17.06 -1.44 2.47
C LEU A 389 -17.52 -2.78 3.06
N ALA A 390 -18.65 -3.31 2.58
CA ALA A 390 -19.13 -4.62 3.00
C ALA A 390 -18.15 -5.75 2.61
N ALA A 391 -17.62 -5.72 1.39
CA ALA A 391 -16.64 -6.70 0.92
C ALA A 391 -15.30 -6.58 1.69
N GLY A 392 -14.83 -5.34 1.96
CA GLY A 392 -13.65 -5.09 2.80
C GLY A 392 -13.80 -5.62 4.23
N ARG A 393 -14.98 -5.39 4.85
CA ARG A 393 -15.34 -5.95 6.15
C ARG A 393 -15.29 -7.48 6.14
N GLN A 394 -15.82 -8.12 5.09
CA GLN A 394 -15.81 -9.58 4.96
C GLN A 394 -14.38 -10.14 4.86
N VAL A 395 -13.47 -9.47 4.14
CA VAL A 395 -12.05 -9.84 4.11
C VAL A 395 -11.43 -9.71 5.50
N ALA A 396 -11.66 -8.59 6.19
CA ALA A 396 -11.14 -8.34 7.53
C ALA A 396 -11.64 -9.39 8.53
N THR A 397 -12.95 -9.68 8.52
CA THR A 397 -13.55 -10.73 9.36
C THR A 397 -12.97 -12.11 9.02
N GLY A 398 -12.82 -12.44 7.74
CA GLY A 398 -12.23 -13.71 7.32
C GLY A 398 -10.79 -13.88 7.77
N ARG A 399 -9.96 -12.83 7.74
CA ARG A 399 -8.59 -12.85 8.26
C ARG A 399 -8.55 -13.08 9.77
N LEU A 400 -9.43 -12.40 10.53
CA LEU A 400 -9.53 -12.57 11.97
C LEU A 400 -9.95 -14.00 12.32
N LEU A 401 -11.04 -14.51 11.74
CA LEU A 401 -11.55 -15.87 11.99
C LEU A 401 -10.49 -16.94 11.68
N LEU A 402 -9.73 -16.76 10.59
CA LEU A 402 -8.64 -17.67 10.26
C LEU A 402 -7.54 -17.64 11.32
N ALA A 403 -7.17 -16.46 11.81
CA ALA A 403 -6.19 -16.31 12.88
C ALA A 403 -6.66 -16.90 14.23
N GLU A 404 -7.97 -16.92 14.47
CA GLU A 404 -8.62 -17.52 15.66
C GLU A 404 -8.85 -19.04 15.51
N GLY A 405 -8.58 -19.61 14.33
CA GLY A 405 -8.74 -21.04 14.03
C GLY A 405 -10.12 -21.44 13.50
N ASP A 406 -11.06 -20.51 13.29
CA ASP A 406 -12.34 -20.79 12.61
C ASP A 406 -12.17 -20.68 11.08
N ALA A 407 -11.51 -21.67 10.51
CA ALA A 407 -11.28 -21.75 9.06
C ALA A 407 -12.59 -21.85 8.24
N ALA A 408 -13.61 -22.52 8.78
CA ALA A 408 -14.91 -22.65 8.12
C ALA A 408 -15.67 -21.32 8.08
N GLY A 409 -15.66 -20.57 9.18
CA GLY A 409 -16.18 -19.21 9.24
C GLY A 409 -15.44 -18.28 8.29
N ALA A 410 -14.11 -18.34 8.30
CA ALA A 410 -13.25 -17.57 7.40
C ALA A 410 -13.58 -17.84 5.93
N ALA A 411 -13.70 -19.10 5.51
CA ALA A 411 -14.03 -19.46 4.13
C ALA A 411 -15.41 -18.92 3.70
N ARG A 412 -16.42 -18.93 4.59
CA ARG A 412 -17.75 -18.36 4.29
C ARG A 412 -17.68 -16.85 4.02
N GLU A 413 -17.02 -16.11 4.90
CA GLU A 413 -16.85 -14.65 4.77
C GLU A 413 -16.03 -14.31 3.52
N LEU A 414 -14.95 -15.03 3.26
CA LEU A 414 -14.06 -14.76 2.11
C LEU A 414 -14.72 -15.10 0.77
N ARG A 415 -15.53 -16.18 0.68
CA ARG A 415 -16.35 -16.44 -0.53
C ARG A 415 -17.37 -15.32 -0.75
N ALA A 416 -17.95 -14.74 0.29
CA ALA A 416 -18.81 -13.57 0.17
C ALA A 416 -18.04 -12.33 -0.28
N ALA A 417 -16.84 -12.09 0.27
CA ALA A 417 -15.95 -11.00 -0.13
C ALA A 417 -15.57 -11.08 -1.62
N VAL A 418 -15.20 -12.27 -2.12
CA VAL A 418 -14.90 -12.49 -3.55
C VAL A 418 -16.08 -12.09 -4.45
N ARG A 419 -17.31 -12.45 -4.05
CA ARG A 419 -18.52 -12.03 -4.80
C ARG A 419 -18.74 -10.52 -4.72
N GLY A 420 -18.58 -9.94 -3.54
CA GLY A 420 -18.73 -8.50 -3.32
C GLY A 420 -17.73 -7.69 -4.15
N TRP A 421 -16.46 -8.01 -4.11
CA TRP A 421 -15.42 -7.32 -4.87
C TRP A 421 -15.56 -7.50 -6.39
N ARG A 422 -16.06 -8.66 -6.86
CA ARG A 422 -16.41 -8.82 -8.28
C ARG A 422 -17.54 -7.90 -8.70
N ALA A 423 -18.58 -7.76 -7.88
CA ALA A 423 -19.69 -6.84 -8.17
C ALA A 423 -19.26 -5.38 -8.19
N VAL A 424 -18.25 -5.02 -7.41
CA VAL A 424 -17.62 -3.69 -7.39
C VAL A 424 -16.73 -3.46 -8.63
N GLY A 425 -16.19 -4.53 -9.23
CA GLY A 425 -15.24 -4.42 -10.34
C GLY A 425 -13.80 -4.15 -9.87
N ALA A 426 -13.41 -4.64 -8.69
CA ALA A 426 -12.09 -4.45 -8.08
C ALA A 426 -11.21 -5.73 -8.18
N PRO A 427 -10.54 -5.97 -9.31
CA PRO A 427 -9.87 -7.25 -9.60
C PRO A 427 -8.73 -7.55 -8.62
N TYR A 428 -7.98 -6.56 -8.18
CA TYR A 428 -6.92 -6.75 -7.18
C TYR A 428 -7.49 -7.24 -5.84
N GLU A 429 -8.55 -6.64 -5.36
CA GLU A 429 -9.20 -7.04 -4.10
C GLU A 429 -9.85 -8.43 -4.21
N VAL A 430 -10.37 -8.78 -5.39
CA VAL A 430 -10.82 -10.16 -5.68
C VAL A 430 -9.65 -11.14 -5.52
N ALA A 431 -8.50 -10.84 -6.09
CA ALA A 431 -7.31 -11.71 -6.01
C ALA A 431 -6.80 -11.84 -4.58
N ARG A 432 -6.75 -10.74 -3.82
CA ARG A 432 -6.39 -10.77 -2.39
C ARG A 432 -7.35 -11.63 -1.57
N ALA A 433 -8.65 -11.45 -1.75
CA ALA A 433 -9.66 -12.25 -1.04
C ALA A 433 -9.53 -13.75 -1.36
N ARG A 434 -9.25 -14.10 -2.62
CA ARG A 434 -9.00 -15.50 -3.05
C ARG A 434 -7.73 -16.08 -2.42
N ALA A 435 -6.65 -15.30 -2.32
CA ALA A 435 -5.41 -15.75 -1.70
C ALA A 435 -5.61 -16.09 -0.21
N VAL A 436 -6.39 -15.27 0.51
CA VAL A 436 -6.74 -15.55 1.92
C VAL A 436 -7.73 -16.72 2.02
N LEU A 437 -8.68 -16.84 1.09
CA LEU A 437 -9.61 -17.98 1.00
C LEU A 437 -8.84 -19.29 0.81
N ALA A 438 -7.85 -19.31 -0.08
CA ALA A 438 -7.01 -20.49 -0.28
C ALA A 438 -6.28 -20.93 0.99
N ALA A 439 -5.85 -19.98 1.84
CA ALA A 439 -5.26 -20.31 3.13
C ALA A 439 -6.28 -20.95 4.09
N ALA A 440 -7.52 -20.45 4.13
CA ALA A 440 -8.60 -21.04 4.93
C ALA A 440 -8.98 -22.45 4.45
N LEU A 441 -9.08 -22.66 3.13
CA LEU A 441 -9.38 -23.95 2.51
C LEU A 441 -8.30 -25.00 2.81
N ARG A 442 -7.03 -24.60 2.85
CA ARG A 442 -5.95 -25.52 3.25
C ARG A 442 -6.07 -26.01 4.68
N VAL A 443 -6.50 -25.15 5.60
CA VAL A 443 -6.76 -25.57 6.99
C VAL A 443 -7.92 -26.56 7.07
N LEU A 444 -8.84 -26.53 6.09
CA LEU A 444 -9.97 -27.45 5.98
C LEU A 444 -9.66 -28.73 5.19
N ASP A 445 -8.39 -28.95 4.79
CA ASP A 445 -7.95 -30.04 3.92
C ASP A 445 -8.61 -30.02 2.50
N GLU A 446 -9.15 -28.88 2.08
CA GLU A 446 -9.75 -28.66 0.75
C GLU A 446 -8.67 -28.19 -0.25
N GLU A 447 -7.60 -28.97 -0.42
CA GLU A 447 -6.37 -28.60 -1.16
C GLU A 447 -6.61 -28.28 -2.63
N ASP A 448 -7.50 -29.01 -3.32
CA ASP A 448 -7.78 -28.78 -4.74
C ASP A 448 -8.51 -27.45 -4.98
N GLU A 449 -9.49 -27.12 -4.14
CA GLU A 449 -10.17 -25.82 -4.21
C GLU A 449 -9.21 -24.68 -3.82
N ALA A 450 -8.38 -24.88 -2.80
CA ALA A 450 -7.35 -23.91 -2.41
C ALA A 450 -6.39 -23.58 -3.55
N ASP A 451 -5.94 -24.59 -4.30
CA ASP A 451 -5.06 -24.38 -5.45
C ASP A 451 -5.77 -23.66 -6.60
N LEU A 452 -7.03 -23.98 -6.87
CA LEU A 452 -7.81 -23.27 -7.89
C LEU A 452 -7.95 -21.78 -7.55
N GLU A 453 -8.31 -21.46 -6.31
CA GLU A 453 -8.45 -20.07 -5.87
C GLU A 453 -7.11 -19.33 -5.91
N LEU A 454 -6.01 -19.98 -5.50
CA LEU A 454 -4.69 -19.37 -5.49
C LEU A 454 -4.11 -19.18 -6.90
N ARG A 455 -4.34 -20.13 -7.84
CA ARG A 455 -3.97 -19.96 -9.25
C ARG A 455 -4.75 -18.82 -9.91
N ALA A 456 -6.05 -18.69 -9.59
CA ALA A 456 -6.86 -17.58 -10.07
C ALA A 456 -6.36 -16.23 -9.52
N ALA A 457 -5.97 -16.17 -8.24
CA ALA A 457 -5.35 -14.99 -7.64
C ALA A 457 -4.00 -14.64 -8.30
N LEU A 458 -3.12 -15.64 -8.49
CA LEU A 458 -1.83 -15.47 -9.15
C LEU A 458 -1.93 -14.90 -10.56
N ASN A 459 -2.87 -15.43 -11.37
CA ASN A 459 -3.09 -14.94 -12.72
C ASN A 459 -3.49 -13.47 -12.73
N GLU A 460 -4.33 -13.06 -11.77
CA GLU A 460 -4.77 -11.68 -11.66
C GLU A 460 -3.65 -10.77 -11.14
N PHE A 461 -2.88 -11.18 -10.13
CA PHE A 461 -1.71 -10.44 -9.66
C PHE A 461 -0.69 -10.21 -10.78
N ARG A 462 -0.42 -11.23 -11.60
CA ARG A 462 0.48 -11.11 -12.75
C ARG A 462 -0.06 -10.14 -13.80
N ARG A 463 -1.35 -10.21 -14.09
CA ARG A 463 -2.03 -9.31 -15.04
C ARG A 463 -1.92 -7.85 -14.61
N LEU A 464 -2.06 -7.58 -13.31
CA LEU A 464 -1.99 -6.24 -12.73
C LEU A 464 -0.56 -5.75 -12.45
N GLY A 465 0.43 -6.63 -12.52
CA GLY A 465 1.81 -6.30 -12.15
C GLY A 465 2.05 -6.26 -10.63
N ALA A 466 1.20 -6.89 -9.80
CA ALA A 466 1.35 -7.01 -8.36
C ALA A 466 2.44 -8.05 -8.02
N THR A 467 3.70 -7.66 -8.14
CA THR A 467 4.86 -8.59 -8.15
C THR A 467 5.06 -9.31 -6.82
N VAL A 468 4.84 -8.61 -5.70
CA VAL A 468 5.00 -9.17 -4.35
C VAL A 468 3.93 -10.22 -4.06
N ASP A 469 2.65 -9.90 -4.35
CA ASP A 469 1.55 -10.83 -4.15
C ASP A 469 1.64 -12.04 -5.09
N ALA A 470 2.07 -11.81 -6.34
CA ALA A 470 2.32 -12.90 -7.29
C ALA A 470 3.41 -13.86 -6.79
N ALA A 471 4.53 -13.34 -6.30
CA ALA A 471 5.60 -14.13 -5.72
C ALA A 471 5.16 -14.96 -4.49
N ALA A 472 4.36 -14.34 -3.60
CA ALA A 472 3.80 -15.01 -2.45
C ALA A 472 2.84 -16.15 -2.84
N ALA A 473 1.96 -15.92 -3.84
CA ALA A 473 1.05 -16.93 -4.35
C ALA A 473 1.79 -18.09 -5.03
N GLU A 474 2.84 -17.81 -5.81
CA GLU A 474 3.70 -18.84 -6.42
C GLU A 474 4.41 -19.70 -5.38
N GLN A 475 4.95 -19.06 -4.36
CA GLN A 475 5.61 -19.79 -3.26
C GLN A 475 4.62 -20.69 -2.53
N ALA A 476 3.41 -20.21 -2.25
CA ALA A 476 2.38 -20.99 -1.59
C ALA A 476 1.93 -22.21 -2.44
N LEU A 477 1.86 -22.08 -3.78
CA LEU A 477 1.57 -23.19 -4.69
C LEU A 477 2.72 -24.22 -4.70
N ARG A 478 3.98 -23.77 -4.80
CA ARG A 478 5.14 -24.66 -4.73
C ARG A 478 5.17 -25.45 -3.44
N SER A 479 4.98 -24.80 -2.31
CA SER A 479 4.95 -25.46 -1.00
C SER A 479 3.81 -26.49 -0.88
N ALA A 480 2.68 -26.27 -1.53
CA ALA A 480 1.59 -27.25 -1.59
C ALA A 480 1.96 -28.47 -2.45
N GLU A 481 2.58 -28.24 -3.60
CA GLU A 481 3.07 -29.32 -4.47
C GLU A 481 4.14 -30.18 -3.78
N GLU A 482 5.07 -29.56 -3.04
CA GLU A 482 6.09 -30.25 -2.25
C GLU A 482 5.46 -31.12 -1.16
N ARG A 483 4.45 -30.61 -0.43
CA ARG A 483 3.70 -31.40 0.57
C ARG A 483 3.00 -32.61 -0.04
N ARG A 484 2.39 -32.48 -1.24
CA ARG A 484 1.68 -33.58 -1.93
C ARG A 484 2.63 -34.65 -2.46
N ARG A 485 3.85 -34.28 -2.87
CA ARG A 485 4.86 -35.24 -3.31
C ARG A 485 5.31 -36.16 -2.19
N GLY A 486 5.10 -35.73 -0.94
CA GLY A 486 5.59 -36.43 0.23
C GLY A 486 7.13 -36.43 0.32
N PRO A 487 7.69 -37.01 1.36
CA PRO A 487 9.14 -37.14 1.47
C PRO A 487 9.66 -38.07 0.36
N GLU A 488 10.61 -37.59 -0.44
CA GLU A 488 11.30 -38.41 -1.40
C GLU A 488 12.17 -39.45 -0.65
N HIS A 489 11.86 -40.74 -0.82
CA HIS A 489 12.68 -41.79 -0.28
C HIS A 489 13.93 -41.95 -1.14
N VAL A 490 15.08 -41.64 -0.57
CA VAL A 490 16.36 -41.72 -1.24
C VAL A 490 17.32 -42.63 -0.46
N ARG A 491 18.13 -43.42 -1.17
CA ARG A 491 19.20 -44.16 -0.58
C ARG A 491 20.52 -43.45 -0.83
N LEU A 492 21.17 -43.01 0.24
CA LEU A 492 22.37 -42.17 0.18
C LEU A 492 23.41 -42.64 1.20
N ALA A 493 24.67 -42.31 0.93
CA ALA A 493 25.73 -42.43 1.92
C ALA A 493 25.82 -41.12 2.73
N PHE A 494 25.68 -41.21 4.02
CA PHE A 494 25.78 -40.12 4.98
C PHE A 494 27.18 -40.11 5.61
N MET A 495 27.79 -38.92 5.65
CA MET A 495 29.05 -38.68 6.32
C MET A 495 28.88 -37.60 7.37
N PHE A 496 29.36 -37.89 8.58
CA PHE A 496 29.53 -36.91 9.63
C PHE A 496 30.99 -36.77 9.98
N THR A 497 31.46 -35.54 10.07
CA THR A 497 32.81 -35.22 10.55
C THR A 497 32.72 -34.38 11.83
N ASP A 498 33.68 -34.48 12.72
CA ASP A 498 33.72 -33.78 13.98
C ASP A 498 35.16 -33.62 14.50
N ILE A 499 35.54 -32.45 15.00
CA ILE A 499 36.85 -32.20 15.59
C ILE A 499 36.91 -32.78 17.00
N VAL A 500 37.83 -33.70 17.23
CA VAL A 500 37.95 -34.32 18.54
C VAL A 500 38.54 -33.35 19.55
N GLY A 501 37.77 -33.06 20.60
CA GLY A 501 38.17 -32.14 21.69
C GLY A 501 38.19 -30.67 21.29
N SER A 502 37.31 -30.27 20.37
CA SER A 502 37.18 -28.89 19.86
C SER A 502 37.14 -27.81 20.96
N THR A 503 36.38 -28.03 22.02
CA THR A 503 36.30 -27.12 23.17
C THR A 503 37.65 -26.90 23.86
N ARG A 504 38.39 -27.99 24.10
CA ARG A 504 39.72 -27.90 24.74
C ARG A 504 40.73 -27.22 23.82
N LEU A 505 40.63 -27.47 22.50
CA LEU A 505 41.50 -26.82 21.52
C LEU A 505 41.20 -25.31 21.44
N ALA A 506 39.95 -24.93 21.47
CA ALA A 506 39.54 -23.52 21.50
C ALA A 506 40.06 -22.80 22.76
N GLU A 507 39.91 -23.41 23.93
CA GLU A 507 40.44 -22.89 25.18
C GLU A 507 41.98 -22.75 25.16
N ALA A 508 42.68 -23.71 24.58
CA ALA A 508 44.16 -23.71 24.54
C ALA A 508 44.73 -22.70 23.54
N LEU A 509 44.04 -22.44 22.40
CA LEU A 509 44.50 -21.56 21.32
C LEU A 509 44.04 -20.13 21.45
N GLY A 510 42.95 -19.88 22.20
CA GLY A 510 42.27 -18.61 22.27
C GLY A 510 41.44 -18.29 20.99
N ASP A 511 40.44 -17.44 21.13
CA ASP A 511 39.37 -17.19 20.11
C ASP A 511 39.93 -16.83 18.73
N ALA A 512 40.91 -15.97 18.65
CA ALA A 512 41.44 -15.49 17.38
C ALA A 512 42.24 -16.57 16.61
N SER A 513 43.01 -17.44 17.32
CA SER A 513 43.74 -18.52 16.70
C SER A 513 42.83 -19.69 16.35
N TRP A 514 41.86 -19.96 17.20
CA TRP A 514 40.80 -20.93 16.95
C TRP A 514 39.99 -20.60 15.70
N ALA A 515 39.54 -19.36 15.56
CA ALA A 515 38.78 -18.90 14.39
C ALA A 515 39.58 -19.05 13.08
N ARG A 516 40.87 -18.75 13.07
CA ARG A 516 41.73 -18.95 11.89
C ARG A 516 41.91 -20.43 11.54
N LEU A 517 42.11 -21.26 12.55
CA LEU A 517 42.26 -22.72 12.36
C LEU A 517 40.97 -23.32 11.81
N LEU A 518 39.83 -22.94 12.38
CA LEU A 518 38.52 -23.41 11.97
C LEU A 518 38.20 -22.95 10.53
N GLY A 519 38.52 -21.69 10.17
CA GLY A 519 38.35 -21.22 8.79
C GLY A 519 39.16 -22.03 7.78
N TRP A 520 40.46 -22.31 8.06
CA TRP A 520 41.28 -23.17 7.21
C TRP A 520 40.73 -24.60 7.13
N HIS A 521 40.31 -25.18 8.24
CA HIS A 521 39.71 -26.51 8.31
C HIS A 521 38.44 -26.55 7.44
N ASP A 522 37.54 -25.61 7.61
CA ASP A 522 36.28 -25.53 6.86
C ASP A 522 36.53 -25.40 5.36
N ASP A 523 37.40 -24.50 4.94
CA ASP A 523 37.76 -24.32 3.53
C ASP A 523 38.35 -25.59 2.92
N THR A 524 39.20 -26.29 3.69
CA THR A 524 39.84 -27.53 3.25
C THR A 524 38.80 -28.64 3.09
N LEU A 525 37.91 -28.83 4.08
CA LEU A 525 36.89 -29.88 4.00
C LEU A 525 35.86 -29.56 2.93
N ARG A 526 35.40 -28.35 2.79
CA ARG A 526 34.45 -27.96 1.73
C ARG A 526 34.96 -28.26 0.34
N ARG A 527 36.23 -27.97 0.07
CA ARG A 527 36.87 -28.27 -1.20
C ARG A 527 36.94 -29.79 -1.44
N LEU A 528 37.40 -30.58 -0.46
CA LEU A 528 37.52 -32.04 -0.60
C LEU A 528 36.17 -32.74 -0.71
N ILE A 529 35.13 -32.20 -0.03
CA ILE A 529 33.75 -32.67 -0.16
C ILE A 529 33.22 -32.42 -1.57
N ALA A 530 33.44 -31.21 -2.10
CA ALA A 530 33.04 -30.88 -3.47
C ALA A 530 33.79 -31.74 -4.52
N ASP A 531 35.10 -31.92 -4.36
CA ASP A 531 35.92 -32.77 -5.24
C ASP A 531 35.46 -34.25 -5.20
N GLY A 532 34.97 -34.71 -4.05
CA GLY A 532 34.38 -36.02 -3.83
C GLY A 532 32.92 -36.17 -4.26
N ALA A 533 32.34 -35.18 -4.93
CA ALA A 533 30.92 -35.13 -5.30
C ALA A 533 29.94 -35.25 -4.10
N GLY A 534 30.36 -34.74 -2.94
CA GLY A 534 29.52 -34.66 -1.73
C GLY A 534 28.70 -33.37 -1.69
N GLN A 535 27.47 -33.46 -1.15
CA GLN A 535 26.61 -32.32 -0.88
C GLN A 535 26.59 -32.03 0.62
N ILE A 536 27.04 -30.86 1.02
CA ILE A 536 26.96 -30.42 2.42
C ILE A 536 25.50 -30.08 2.74
N VAL A 537 24.94 -30.78 3.71
CA VAL A 537 23.57 -30.55 4.22
C VAL A 537 23.59 -29.51 5.32
N ASN A 538 24.52 -29.66 6.28
CA ASN A 538 24.64 -28.75 7.41
C ASN A 538 26.09 -28.71 7.93
N SER A 539 26.44 -27.61 8.61
CA SER A 539 27.70 -27.44 9.33
C SER A 539 27.38 -27.12 10.80
N THR A 540 27.93 -27.91 11.72
CA THR A 540 27.70 -27.81 13.17
C THR A 540 28.77 -27.00 13.90
N GLY A 541 29.49 -26.13 13.19
CA GLY A 541 30.55 -25.28 13.76
C GLY A 541 31.93 -25.92 13.72
N ASP A 542 32.07 -27.15 14.15
CA ASP A 542 33.35 -27.95 14.15
C ASP A 542 33.23 -29.23 13.35
N GLY A 543 32.11 -29.45 12.66
CA GLY A 543 31.88 -30.65 11.83
C GLY A 543 30.90 -30.38 10.68
N PHE A 544 30.82 -31.39 9.80
CA PHE A 544 29.96 -31.37 8.61
C PHE A 544 29.04 -32.58 8.58
N PHE A 545 27.79 -32.32 8.19
CA PHE A 545 26.86 -33.33 7.72
C PHE A 545 26.82 -33.29 6.19
N VAL A 546 27.20 -34.39 5.54
CA VAL A 546 27.35 -34.47 4.08
C VAL A 546 26.66 -35.72 3.54
N THR A 547 26.07 -35.60 2.37
CA THR A 547 25.48 -36.73 1.63
C THR A 547 26.23 -37.00 0.33
N PHE A 548 26.24 -38.27 -0.09
CA PHE A 548 26.79 -38.72 -1.36
C PHE A 548 25.82 -39.70 -2.03
N GLU A 549 25.67 -39.61 -3.33
CA GLU A 549 24.92 -40.60 -4.11
C GLU A 549 25.65 -41.95 -4.21
N SER A 550 26.95 -42.00 -3.93
CA SER A 550 27.77 -43.18 -3.99
C SER A 550 28.52 -43.41 -2.69
N ALA A 551 28.36 -44.60 -2.10
CA ALA A 551 29.13 -45.04 -0.94
C ALA A 551 30.66 -45.01 -1.18
N ARG A 552 31.08 -45.34 -2.41
CA ARG A 552 32.50 -45.28 -2.81
C ARG A 552 33.04 -43.86 -2.76
N HIS A 553 32.28 -42.89 -3.23
CA HIS A 553 32.67 -41.47 -3.16
C HIS A 553 32.75 -40.98 -1.72
N ALA A 554 31.80 -41.38 -0.86
CA ALA A 554 31.83 -41.05 0.56
C ALA A 554 33.07 -41.55 1.26
N VAL A 555 33.42 -42.83 1.06
CA VAL A 555 34.64 -43.43 1.63
C VAL A 555 35.91 -42.77 1.06
N GLY A 556 35.96 -42.53 -0.25
CA GLY A 556 37.06 -41.83 -0.90
C GLY A 556 37.29 -40.42 -0.37
N CYS A 557 36.21 -39.68 -0.19
CA CYS A 557 36.24 -38.32 0.39
C CYS A 557 36.75 -38.34 1.84
N ALA A 558 36.24 -39.25 2.68
CA ALA A 558 36.70 -39.40 4.06
C ALA A 558 38.21 -39.69 4.15
N VAL A 559 38.73 -40.60 3.28
CA VAL A 559 40.16 -40.90 3.17
C VAL A 559 40.97 -39.69 2.71
N ALA A 560 40.48 -38.96 1.71
CA ALA A 560 41.15 -37.75 1.23
C ALA A 560 41.22 -36.65 2.32
N ILE A 561 40.16 -36.48 3.11
CA ILE A 561 40.15 -35.56 4.25
C ILE A 561 41.21 -35.93 5.28
N GLN A 562 41.27 -37.20 5.73
CA GLN A 562 42.24 -37.61 6.75
C GLN A 562 43.68 -37.46 6.24
N ARG A 563 43.95 -37.81 4.97
CA ARG A 563 45.25 -37.60 4.34
C ARG A 563 45.65 -36.14 4.27
N ALA A 564 44.77 -35.27 3.82
CA ALA A 564 45.04 -33.84 3.75
C ALA A 564 45.36 -33.23 5.14
N LEU A 565 44.64 -33.65 6.19
CA LEU A 565 44.92 -33.22 7.55
C LEU A 565 46.24 -33.76 8.09
N ARG A 566 46.62 -34.99 7.74
CA ARG A 566 47.94 -35.56 8.06
C ARG A 566 49.08 -34.79 7.38
N ASP A 567 48.98 -34.61 6.07
CA ASP A 567 49.98 -33.91 5.26
C ASP A 567 50.18 -32.46 5.73
N HIS A 568 49.09 -31.80 6.16
CA HIS A 568 49.18 -30.48 6.77
C HIS A 568 49.88 -30.50 8.14
N ARG A 569 49.64 -31.52 8.98
CA ARG A 569 50.36 -31.69 10.24
C ARG A 569 51.87 -31.91 10.04
N GLU A 570 52.24 -32.68 9.03
CA GLU A 570 53.63 -32.95 8.68
C GLU A 570 54.33 -31.69 8.14
N SER A 571 53.64 -30.88 7.34
CA SER A 571 54.21 -29.69 6.69
C SER A 571 54.19 -28.44 7.55
N VAL A 572 53.14 -28.22 8.32
CA VAL A 572 52.89 -26.96 9.09
C VAL A 572 53.02 -27.17 10.61
N GLY A 573 53.04 -28.44 11.06
CA GLY A 573 53.22 -28.80 12.47
C GLY A 573 51.93 -29.05 13.24
N PHE A 574 50.75 -28.63 12.73
CA PHE A 574 49.47 -28.85 13.41
C PHE A 574 48.28 -28.90 12.43
N ALA A 575 47.37 -29.83 12.64
CA ALA A 575 46.00 -29.84 12.14
C ALA A 575 45.10 -30.52 13.17
N PRO A 576 43.84 -30.08 13.35
CA PRO A 576 42.96 -30.65 14.36
C PRO A 576 42.69 -32.13 14.00
N PRO A 577 42.69 -33.05 14.98
CA PRO A 577 42.28 -34.42 14.74
C PRO A 577 40.74 -34.44 14.57
N ILE A 578 40.29 -35.12 13.52
CA ILE A 578 38.85 -35.31 13.30
C ILE A 578 38.52 -36.80 13.35
N ARG A 579 37.26 -37.09 13.64
CA ARG A 579 36.64 -38.41 13.44
C ARG A 579 35.62 -38.32 12.33
N VAL A 580 35.44 -39.38 11.59
CA VAL A 580 34.51 -39.47 10.46
C VAL A 580 33.63 -40.70 10.62
N GLY A 581 32.32 -40.53 10.50
CA GLY A 581 31.35 -41.63 10.47
C GLY A 581 30.66 -41.73 9.12
N LEU A 582 30.55 -42.95 8.60
CA LEU A 582 29.92 -43.23 7.31
C LEU A 582 28.84 -44.31 7.46
N HIS A 583 27.65 -44.02 6.93
CA HIS A 583 26.54 -44.98 6.88
C HIS A 583 25.69 -44.77 5.62
N VAL A 584 25.43 -45.87 4.91
CA VAL A 584 24.47 -45.90 3.79
C VAL A 584 23.13 -46.34 4.31
N ALA A 585 22.10 -45.55 4.02
CA ALA A 585 20.75 -45.88 4.42
C ALA A 585 19.72 -45.20 3.55
N ASP A 586 18.49 -45.70 3.67
CA ASP A 586 17.32 -45.02 3.16
C ASP A 586 16.95 -43.85 4.11
N ALA A 587 16.64 -42.70 3.53
CA ALA A 587 16.22 -41.51 4.26
C ALA A 587 15.10 -40.80 3.52
N ASN A 588 14.35 -39.98 4.25
CA ASN A 588 13.36 -39.09 3.68
C ASN A 588 14.02 -37.73 3.40
N ARG A 589 13.97 -37.27 2.15
CA ARG A 589 14.49 -35.99 1.72
C ARG A 589 13.38 -34.93 1.85
N HIS A 590 13.68 -33.83 2.53
CA HIS A 590 12.84 -32.66 2.68
C HIS A 590 13.59 -31.42 2.18
N GLY A 591 13.49 -31.11 0.89
CA GLY A 591 14.31 -30.08 0.27
C GLY A 591 15.80 -30.42 0.34
N ASN A 592 16.59 -29.62 1.09
CA ASN A 592 18.02 -29.87 1.33
C ASN A 592 18.30 -30.61 2.64
N ASP A 593 17.29 -30.98 3.42
CA ASP A 593 17.44 -31.70 4.69
C ASP A 593 17.02 -33.17 4.56
N PHE A 594 17.52 -34.01 5.48
CA PHE A 594 17.25 -35.44 5.48
C PHE A 594 16.83 -35.93 6.85
N SER A 595 15.82 -36.78 6.89
CA SER A 595 15.35 -37.42 8.12
C SER A 595 15.25 -38.94 7.98
N GLY A 596 15.35 -39.64 9.10
CA GLY A 596 15.26 -41.09 9.15
C GLY A 596 16.24 -41.71 10.12
N ILE A 597 16.00 -42.99 10.47
CA ILE A 597 16.85 -43.72 11.40
C ILE A 597 18.30 -43.81 10.88
N GLY A 598 18.47 -43.94 9.56
CA GLY A 598 19.79 -44.02 8.94
C GLY A 598 20.66 -42.79 9.15
N VAL A 599 20.10 -41.60 9.09
CA VAL A 599 20.82 -40.33 9.37
C VAL A 599 21.33 -40.33 10.82
N HIS A 600 20.46 -40.76 11.77
CA HIS A 600 20.85 -40.86 13.17
C HIS A 600 21.94 -41.93 13.42
N VAL A 601 21.90 -43.02 12.69
CA VAL A 601 22.96 -44.06 12.76
C VAL A 601 24.29 -43.47 12.27
N ALA A 602 24.33 -42.80 11.13
CA ALA A 602 25.54 -42.15 10.60
C ALA A 602 26.19 -41.19 11.61
N ALA A 603 25.39 -40.29 12.19
CA ALA A 603 25.86 -39.33 13.22
C ALA A 603 26.48 -40.05 14.44
N ARG A 604 25.83 -41.12 14.90
CA ARG A 604 26.32 -41.90 16.06
C ARG A 604 27.53 -42.75 15.75
N VAL A 605 27.61 -43.32 14.55
CA VAL A 605 28.84 -44.02 14.07
C VAL A 605 30.00 -43.04 14.10
N GLY A 606 29.82 -41.79 13.61
CA GLY A 606 30.87 -40.77 13.70
C GLY A 606 31.29 -40.45 15.12
N ALA A 607 30.33 -40.37 16.04
CA ALA A 607 30.60 -40.06 17.45
C ALA A 607 31.38 -41.17 18.20
N LEU A 608 31.39 -42.42 17.67
CA LEU A 608 32.11 -43.56 18.25
C LEU A 608 33.56 -43.67 17.79
N GLY A 609 33.96 -42.91 16.78
CA GLY A 609 35.32 -42.92 16.23
C GLY A 609 36.33 -42.23 17.14
N ASP A 610 37.54 -42.74 17.16
CA ASP A 610 38.68 -42.11 17.82
C ASP A 610 39.29 -40.99 16.92
N ALA A 611 40.20 -40.22 17.50
CA ALA A 611 40.91 -39.15 16.78
C ALA A 611 41.69 -39.71 15.57
N GLY A 612 41.39 -39.23 14.38
CA GLY A 612 41.97 -39.70 13.13
C GLY A 612 41.30 -40.96 12.55
N GLU A 613 40.23 -41.45 13.17
CA GLU A 613 39.55 -42.66 12.71
C GLU A 613 38.41 -42.33 11.72
N ILE A 614 38.27 -43.19 10.71
CA ILE A 614 37.10 -43.26 9.83
C ILE A 614 36.37 -44.56 10.17
N LEU A 615 35.17 -44.41 10.75
CA LEU A 615 34.27 -45.55 11.00
C LEU A 615 33.21 -45.64 9.91
N ALA A 616 33.11 -46.80 9.27
CA ALA A 616 32.04 -47.09 8.31
C ALA A 616 31.25 -48.32 8.76
N THR A 617 29.96 -48.33 8.48
CA THR A 617 29.18 -49.56 8.65
C THR A 617 29.55 -50.59 7.56
N ILE A 618 29.39 -51.88 7.87
CA ILE A 618 29.61 -52.97 6.92
C ILE A 618 28.80 -52.76 5.64
N GLU A 619 27.57 -52.33 5.77
CA GLU A 619 26.69 -52.03 4.63
C GLU A 619 27.32 -50.98 3.71
N THR A 620 27.90 -49.91 4.27
CA THR A 620 28.58 -48.87 3.52
C THR A 620 29.76 -49.40 2.74
N LEU A 621 30.60 -50.23 3.36
CA LEU A 621 31.77 -50.84 2.68
C LEU A 621 31.35 -51.82 1.60
N THR A 622 30.32 -52.62 1.87
CA THR A 622 29.77 -53.57 0.90
C THR A 622 29.26 -52.84 -0.35
N GLU A 623 28.48 -51.78 -0.14
CA GLU A 623 27.94 -50.97 -1.25
C GLU A 623 29.05 -50.18 -1.98
N ALA A 624 30.09 -49.77 -1.28
CA ALA A 624 31.28 -49.17 -1.88
C ALA A 624 32.14 -50.16 -2.68
N GLY A 625 31.94 -51.47 -2.52
CA GLY A 625 32.77 -52.51 -3.10
C GLY A 625 34.17 -52.54 -2.51
N ILE A 626 34.28 -52.24 -1.20
CA ILE A 626 35.55 -52.18 -0.46
C ILE A 626 35.55 -53.31 0.57
N ALA A 627 36.57 -54.16 0.52
CA ALA A 627 36.72 -55.22 1.52
C ALA A 627 37.07 -54.64 2.90
N PRO A 628 36.47 -55.13 4.00
CA PRO A 628 36.80 -54.65 5.33
C PRO A 628 38.26 -54.96 5.66
N GLY A 629 39.04 -53.95 6.07
CA GLY A 629 40.44 -54.06 6.42
C GLY A 629 40.69 -54.59 7.84
N ALA A 630 39.65 -54.77 8.64
CA ALA A 630 39.68 -55.25 10.01
C ALA A 630 38.39 -56.03 10.34
N ASP A 631 38.35 -56.78 11.42
CA ASP A 631 37.16 -57.49 11.87
C ASP A 631 36.05 -56.51 12.32
N PRO A 632 34.80 -56.74 11.85
CA PRO A 632 33.65 -55.88 12.24
C PRO A 632 33.38 -55.97 13.73
N ARG A 633 33.17 -54.82 14.37
CA ARG A 633 32.72 -54.76 15.77
C ARG A 633 31.23 -54.33 15.85
N PRO A 634 30.39 -55.09 16.59
CA PRO A 634 29.03 -54.67 16.81
C PRO A 634 28.98 -53.50 17.80
N VAL A 635 28.25 -52.44 17.46
CA VAL A 635 28.03 -51.29 18.34
C VAL A 635 26.55 -51.05 18.55
N SER A 636 26.16 -50.82 19.80
CA SER A 636 24.79 -50.45 20.12
C SER A 636 24.57 -48.97 19.89
N VAL A 637 23.64 -48.66 19.00
CA VAL A 637 23.25 -47.28 18.68
C VAL A 637 21.94 -46.94 19.40
N LYS A 638 21.95 -45.92 20.23
CA LYS A 638 20.74 -45.53 20.99
C LYS A 638 19.57 -45.23 20.04
N GLY A 639 18.44 -45.90 20.22
CA GLY A 639 17.27 -45.76 19.37
C GLY A 639 17.22 -46.75 18.18
N VAL A 640 18.18 -47.64 18.05
CA VAL A 640 18.20 -48.74 17.08
C VAL A 640 18.16 -50.05 17.81
N SER A 641 17.20 -50.93 17.50
CA SER A 641 16.98 -52.19 18.19
C SER A 641 18.06 -53.25 17.88
N THR A 642 18.71 -53.17 16.74
CA THR A 642 19.72 -54.09 16.28
C THR A 642 21.10 -53.44 16.33
N PRO A 643 22.13 -54.10 16.92
CA PRO A 643 23.51 -53.59 16.85
C PRO A 643 23.97 -53.39 15.43
N VAL A 644 24.66 -52.28 15.17
CA VAL A 644 25.23 -51.95 13.84
C VAL A 644 26.69 -52.40 13.82
N SER A 645 27.07 -53.18 12.82
CA SER A 645 28.45 -53.60 12.66
C SER A 645 29.28 -52.51 11.97
N VAL A 646 30.31 -52.02 12.65
CA VAL A 646 31.22 -50.98 12.13
C VAL A 646 32.63 -51.49 11.97
N VAL A 647 33.34 -50.90 11.03
CA VAL A 647 34.74 -51.20 10.72
C VAL A 647 35.53 -49.92 10.61
N SER A 648 36.74 -49.90 11.12
CA SER A 648 37.72 -48.85 10.87
C SER A 648 38.27 -48.94 9.46
N VAL A 649 38.18 -47.85 8.69
CA VAL A 649 38.69 -47.79 7.31
C VAL A 649 40.15 -47.38 7.33
N ALA A 650 41.02 -48.24 6.76
CA ALA A 650 42.44 -47.92 6.61
C ALA A 650 42.63 -46.80 5.57
N TRP A 651 43.36 -45.75 5.94
CA TRP A 651 43.57 -44.57 5.09
C TRP A 651 45.08 -44.16 5.02
N VAL A 652 45.94 -44.82 5.79
CA VAL A 652 47.41 -44.59 5.84
C VAL A 652 48.09 -45.28 4.68
#